data_b53a05aeea60a18b1f8dc6c881b48623
#
_entry.id   b53a05aeea60a18b1f8dc6c881b48623
#
_cell.length_a   1.000
_cell.length_b   1.000
_cell.length_c   1.000
_cell.angle_alpha   90.00
_cell.angle_beta   90.00
_cell.angle_gamma   90.00
#
_symmetry.space_group_name_H-M   'P 1'
#
loop_
_entity.id
_entity.type
_entity.pdbx_description
1 polymer ?
#
loop_
_entity_poly.entity_id
_entity_poly.type
_entity_poly.pdbx_seq_one_letter_code
_entity_poly.pdbx_strand_id
1 'polypeptide(L)'
;MEDNIFDKVHEVDLKKTMETSYIDYAMSVIASRALPDVRDGLKPVQRRILYSMIELNNGPDKPHRKSARIVGDTMGKYHPHGDSSIYGALVNMAQEWSTRDPLVDGHGNFGSVDGDGAAAMRYTEARLSKISMELTADINKDTVDFMPNFDETEKEPVVLPARFPNLLVNGTSGIAVGMATNIPPHNLREVIDAVVRIIDNKIADKDETTMEEILEIIKGPDFPTGGEILGTRGIEEAYRTGRGKIRVRAVTNIETMPNGKSRIIVTELPYMVNKARLIEKIAELVRDKKVDGITDLSDQSSREGMRIVIELRKDVNANVLLNQLYKHTQLQDTFGVIMLALVGKQPKVMNILELLGYYLKHQEDVVTRRTKYELNKAKERAHILKGLLIALDNIDDVIRIIRGSSTVQAAKAELMEKFELDDVQAQAIVDMRLRALTGLEREKLEKEYAELMAQIERLEAILADEKLLLGVIREEILVIKDKYGDDRRTSIGFDEYDISMEDLIPKENIVITMTKLGYIKRMSDDTFKAQNRGGKGIKGMQTLDEDYVEELFMTNTHHYIMFFTNTGRVYRLKGYEIPEASRTSRGTAIINLLQLMPGEKITAVIPIDYYRDQDYLIMATKKGLVKKTSLREYMNVRKTGLAAITLRDEDELIEVKFTDNNQEIILATKYGQCIRFNETEVRATGRNSMGVRGINLADRDEVIGMQLVTQGHDLLIVSEKGMGKRTDIHEFTAQNRGGKGVKCYKITEKTGNVIGIKAVDEDDEIMIINTDGIIIRMLCSGISVLGRITSGVKLINLKDKETVASIAKVRDEEKEEAKKKEIFGEDGVEVDQIDVESLALESDEE
;
A
#
# COMPACT_ATOMS: atom_id res chain seq x y z
N MET A 1 -29.18 -34.75 54.47
CA MET A 1 -28.12 -33.77 54.20
C MET A 1 -28.47 -33.18 52.83
N GLU A 2 -29.16 -32.06 52.87
CA GLU A 2 -29.45 -31.29 51.65
C GLU A 2 -28.15 -30.59 51.23
N ASP A 3 -27.52 -31.07 50.22
CA ASP A 3 -26.40 -30.35 49.58
C ASP A 3 -26.95 -29.05 48.98
N ASN A 4 -26.72 -27.95 49.63
CA ASN A 4 -26.99 -26.62 49.10
C ASN A 4 -26.18 -26.38 47.86
N ILE A 5 -26.84 -26.45 46.72
CA ILE A 5 -26.28 -26.24 45.35
C ILE A 5 -25.77 -24.79 45.17
N PHE A 6 -26.06 -23.88 46.09
CA PHE A 6 -25.77 -22.44 45.98
C PHE A 6 -24.46 -21.95 46.62
N ASP A 7 -23.68 -22.81 47.26
CA ASP A 7 -22.51 -22.40 48.01
C ASP A 7 -21.17 -22.92 47.47
N LYS A 8 -21.06 -23.19 46.18
CA LYS A 8 -19.75 -23.46 45.59
C LYS A 8 -19.11 -22.14 45.14
N VAL A 9 -18.26 -21.59 45.97
CA VAL A 9 -17.33 -20.49 45.58
C VAL A 9 -16.32 -21.07 44.58
N HIS A 10 -16.39 -20.62 43.33
CA HIS A 10 -15.39 -20.93 42.34
C HIS A 10 -14.36 -19.81 42.30
N GLU A 11 -13.11 -20.12 42.61
CA GLU A 11 -12.00 -19.19 42.37
C GLU A 11 -11.81 -19.03 40.85
N VAL A 12 -11.93 -17.80 40.41
CA VAL A 12 -11.75 -17.45 38.96
C VAL A 12 -10.58 -16.46 38.88
N ASP A 13 -9.59 -16.77 38.08
CA ASP A 13 -8.51 -15.82 37.75
C ASP A 13 -9.10 -14.66 36.96
N LEU A 14 -9.21 -13.50 37.63
CA LEU A 14 -9.77 -12.29 37.01
C LEU A 14 -9.03 -11.88 35.74
N LYS A 15 -7.70 -11.98 35.72
CA LYS A 15 -6.90 -11.60 34.58
C LYS A 15 -7.23 -12.50 33.37
N LYS A 16 -7.20 -13.80 33.56
CA LYS A 16 -7.49 -14.78 32.51
C LYS A 16 -8.93 -14.66 31.99
N THR A 17 -9.89 -14.44 32.90
CA THR A 17 -11.29 -14.24 32.51
C THR A 17 -11.47 -12.96 31.69
N MET A 18 -10.84 -11.86 32.11
CA MET A 18 -10.88 -10.59 31.38
C MET A 18 -10.22 -10.71 30.01
N GLU A 19 -9.04 -11.33 29.93
CA GLU A 19 -8.35 -11.56 28.65
C GLU A 19 -9.22 -12.39 27.68
N THR A 20 -9.79 -13.49 28.15
CA THR A 20 -10.65 -14.36 27.34
C THR A 20 -11.90 -13.62 26.88
N SER A 21 -12.62 -12.98 27.80
CA SER A 21 -13.84 -12.24 27.49
C SER A 21 -13.57 -11.05 26.55
N TYR A 22 -12.42 -10.37 26.70
CA TYR A 22 -12.05 -9.30 25.79
C TYR A 22 -11.74 -9.80 24.38
N ILE A 23 -11.02 -10.93 24.26
CA ILE A 23 -10.74 -11.56 22.96
C ILE A 23 -12.05 -12.02 22.30
N ASP A 24 -12.94 -12.66 23.03
CA ASP A 24 -14.23 -13.11 22.49
C ASP A 24 -15.09 -11.91 22.01
N TYR A 25 -15.12 -10.84 22.80
CA TYR A 25 -15.80 -9.60 22.40
C TYR A 25 -15.16 -8.99 21.16
N ALA A 26 -13.83 -8.88 21.13
CA ALA A 26 -13.10 -8.34 20.00
C ALA A 26 -13.37 -9.15 18.73
N MET A 27 -13.31 -10.48 18.81
CA MET A 27 -13.60 -11.37 17.69
C MET A 27 -15.04 -11.22 17.19
N SER A 28 -16.01 -11.11 18.10
CA SER A 28 -17.40 -10.86 17.76
C SER A 28 -17.58 -9.52 17.04
N VAL A 29 -16.97 -8.44 17.53
CA VAL A 29 -17.05 -7.10 16.90
C VAL A 29 -16.39 -7.10 15.52
N ILE A 30 -15.25 -7.74 15.38
CA ILE A 30 -14.52 -7.84 14.11
C ILE A 30 -15.32 -8.65 13.10
N ALA A 31 -15.67 -9.89 13.43
CA ALA A 31 -16.24 -10.84 12.48
C ALA A 31 -17.75 -10.64 12.21
N SER A 32 -18.49 -10.04 13.15
CA SER A 32 -19.97 -10.06 13.10
C SER A 32 -20.66 -8.71 13.28
N ARG A 33 -19.91 -7.59 13.31
CA ARG A 33 -20.53 -6.28 13.56
C ARG A 33 -19.99 -5.14 12.72
N ALA A 34 -18.68 -4.82 12.84
CA ALA A 34 -18.14 -3.54 12.39
C ALA A 34 -17.58 -3.56 10.98
N LEU A 35 -17.09 -4.71 10.50
CA LEU A 35 -16.40 -4.85 9.23
C LEU A 35 -17.32 -5.45 8.15
N PRO A 36 -17.18 -5.01 6.89
CA PRO A 36 -17.89 -5.56 5.75
C PRO A 36 -17.25 -6.87 5.27
N ASP A 37 -18.06 -7.75 4.65
CA ASP A 37 -17.49 -8.86 3.85
C ASP A 37 -17.00 -8.31 2.50
N VAL A 38 -15.84 -8.79 2.05
CA VAL A 38 -15.22 -8.32 0.80
C VAL A 38 -16.08 -8.62 -0.44
N ARG A 39 -16.92 -9.66 -0.39
CA ARG A 39 -17.70 -10.17 -1.52
C ARG A 39 -18.91 -9.31 -1.84
N ASP A 40 -19.68 -8.90 -0.82
CA ASP A 40 -20.90 -8.09 -0.99
C ASP A 40 -20.80 -6.66 -0.42
N GLY A 41 -19.72 -6.34 0.27
CA GLY A 41 -19.48 -5.02 0.84
C GLY A 41 -20.40 -4.62 1.98
N LEU A 42 -21.13 -5.56 2.56
CA LEU A 42 -22.13 -5.30 3.57
C LEU A 42 -21.68 -5.72 4.96
N LYS A 43 -22.04 -4.90 5.95
CA LYS A 43 -22.02 -5.32 7.35
C LYS A 43 -23.19 -6.27 7.64
N PRO A 44 -23.09 -7.13 8.66
CA PRO A 44 -24.16 -8.09 8.97
C PRO A 44 -25.54 -7.44 9.14
N VAL A 45 -25.62 -6.29 9.83
CA VAL A 45 -26.89 -5.57 10.01
C VAL A 45 -27.51 -5.11 8.69
N GLN A 46 -26.69 -4.59 7.76
CA GLN A 46 -27.15 -4.14 6.45
C GLN A 46 -27.66 -5.31 5.61
N ARG A 47 -26.91 -6.41 5.58
CA ARG A 47 -27.31 -7.64 4.86
C ARG A 47 -28.64 -8.19 5.39
N ARG A 48 -28.81 -8.24 6.70
CA ARG A 48 -30.05 -8.70 7.36
C ARG A 48 -31.24 -7.81 7.05
N ILE A 49 -31.05 -6.48 7.02
CA ILE A 49 -32.11 -5.54 6.64
C ILE A 49 -32.55 -5.80 5.19
N LEU A 50 -31.62 -5.85 4.25
CA LEU A 50 -31.94 -6.08 2.85
C LEU A 50 -32.61 -7.44 2.64
N TYR A 51 -32.15 -8.48 3.31
CA TYR A 51 -32.73 -9.81 3.23
C TYR A 51 -34.16 -9.84 3.82
N SER A 52 -34.37 -9.22 4.97
CA SER A 52 -35.74 -9.07 5.56
C SER A 52 -36.67 -8.32 4.62
N MET A 53 -36.21 -7.28 3.93
CA MET A 53 -37.03 -6.54 2.96
C MET A 53 -37.41 -7.40 1.76
N ILE A 54 -36.57 -8.35 1.34
CA ILE A 54 -36.89 -9.31 0.28
C ILE A 54 -37.96 -10.30 0.75
N GLU A 55 -37.76 -10.89 1.92
CA GLU A 55 -38.73 -11.82 2.52
C GLU A 55 -40.12 -11.15 2.72
N LEU A 56 -40.15 -9.88 3.04
CA LEU A 56 -41.33 -9.07 3.11
C LEU A 56 -41.91 -8.73 1.73
N ASN A 57 -41.28 -9.13 0.61
CA ASN A 57 -41.69 -8.74 -0.75
C ASN A 57 -41.82 -7.23 -0.90
N ASN A 58 -40.83 -6.47 -0.41
CA ASN A 58 -40.80 -5.02 -0.35
C ASN A 58 -39.87 -4.44 -1.45
N GLY A 59 -40.10 -4.86 -2.68
CA GLY A 59 -39.34 -4.43 -3.85
C GLY A 59 -39.69 -3.03 -4.36
N PRO A 60 -38.92 -2.50 -5.32
CA PRO A 60 -39.10 -1.14 -5.86
C PRO A 60 -40.43 -0.94 -6.63
N ASP A 61 -41.05 -2.02 -7.03
CA ASP A 61 -42.38 -2.05 -7.70
C ASP A 61 -43.54 -2.08 -6.72
N LYS A 62 -43.29 -2.21 -5.42
CA LYS A 62 -44.27 -2.30 -4.36
C LYS A 62 -44.42 -0.95 -3.62
N PRO A 63 -45.56 -0.73 -2.94
CA PRO A 63 -45.71 0.40 -2.04
C PRO A 63 -44.64 0.39 -0.94
N HIS A 64 -44.21 1.59 -0.50
CA HIS A 64 -43.37 1.72 0.67
C HIS A 64 -44.03 1.11 1.90
N ARG A 65 -43.27 0.49 2.77
CA ARG A 65 -43.72 -0.03 4.07
C ARG A 65 -43.18 0.85 5.19
N LYS A 66 -43.91 0.91 6.31
CA LYS A 66 -43.43 1.59 7.53
C LYS A 66 -42.06 1.04 7.94
N SER A 67 -41.09 1.93 8.18
CA SER A 67 -39.75 1.54 8.64
C SER A 67 -39.80 0.68 9.91
N ALA A 68 -40.74 0.98 10.82
CA ALA A 68 -41.01 0.17 12.02
C ALA A 68 -41.32 -1.30 11.72
N ARG A 69 -42.01 -1.58 10.59
CA ARG A 69 -42.30 -2.97 10.17
C ARG A 69 -41.04 -3.68 9.72
N ILE A 70 -40.17 -3.01 8.94
CA ILE A 70 -38.91 -3.58 8.45
C ILE A 70 -37.95 -3.83 9.62
N VAL A 71 -37.82 -2.85 10.51
CA VAL A 71 -36.98 -2.94 11.71
C VAL A 71 -37.45 -4.08 12.62
N GLY A 72 -38.76 -4.18 12.87
CA GLY A 72 -39.35 -5.22 13.71
C GLY A 72 -39.14 -6.62 13.15
N ASP A 73 -39.30 -6.83 11.84
CA ASP A 73 -39.06 -8.11 11.18
C ASP A 73 -37.60 -8.49 11.21
N THR A 74 -36.71 -7.55 10.91
CA THR A 74 -35.24 -7.75 10.98
C THR A 74 -34.78 -8.11 12.38
N MET A 75 -35.28 -7.40 13.40
CA MET A 75 -34.93 -7.63 14.80
C MET A 75 -35.44 -8.96 15.30
N GLY A 76 -36.68 -9.30 14.96
CA GLY A 76 -37.32 -10.53 15.44
C GLY A 76 -36.73 -11.79 14.82
N LYS A 77 -36.29 -11.75 13.56
CA LYS A 77 -35.86 -12.92 12.82
C LYS A 77 -34.30 -13.05 12.72
N TYR A 78 -33.60 -11.95 12.55
CA TYR A 78 -32.20 -12.04 12.12
C TYR A 78 -31.20 -11.29 12.99
N HIS A 79 -31.57 -10.13 13.57
CA HIS A 79 -30.62 -9.25 14.23
C HIS A 79 -31.03 -8.95 15.67
N PRO A 80 -30.57 -9.72 16.67
CA PRO A 80 -31.00 -9.59 18.08
C PRO A 80 -30.34 -8.43 18.80
N HIS A 81 -30.47 -7.22 18.27
CA HIS A 81 -29.91 -5.98 18.83
C HIS A 81 -30.97 -4.87 18.84
N GLY A 82 -30.63 -3.73 19.45
CA GLY A 82 -31.55 -2.61 19.60
C GLY A 82 -32.12 -2.08 18.27
N ASP A 83 -33.40 -1.76 18.27
CA ASP A 83 -34.13 -1.22 17.12
C ASP A 83 -33.53 0.07 16.56
N SER A 84 -33.00 0.92 17.42
CA SER A 84 -32.32 2.16 17.03
C SER A 84 -31.08 1.92 16.16
N SER A 85 -30.33 0.84 16.43
CA SER A 85 -29.16 0.43 15.63
C SER A 85 -29.59 -0.03 14.24
N ILE A 86 -30.63 -0.85 14.17
CA ILE A 86 -31.18 -1.35 12.90
C ILE A 86 -31.76 -0.19 12.09
N TYR A 87 -32.54 0.67 12.73
CA TYR A 87 -33.13 1.83 12.06
C TYR A 87 -32.06 2.80 11.57
N GLY A 88 -31.02 3.06 12.38
CA GLY A 88 -29.90 3.90 11.96
C GLY A 88 -29.17 3.35 10.71
N ALA A 89 -29.00 2.04 10.61
CA ALA A 89 -28.43 1.40 9.42
C ALA A 89 -29.36 1.52 8.20
N LEU A 90 -30.66 1.33 8.39
CA LEU A 90 -31.67 1.51 7.34
C LEU A 90 -31.67 2.96 6.82
N VAL A 91 -31.63 3.93 7.73
CA VAL A 91 -31.57 5.37 7.40
C VAL A 91 -30.32 5.70 6.60
N ASN A 92 -29.16 5.21 7.03
CA ASN A 92 -27.89 5.47 6.34
C ASN A 92 -27.91 4.94 4.89
N MET A 93 -28.46 3.75 4.67
CA MET A 93 -28.60 3.17 3.31
C MET A 93 -29.59 3.92 2.42
N ALA A 94 -30.43 4.80 2.97
CA ALA A 94 -31.41 5.60 2.23
C ALA A 94 -30.94 7.04 1.98
N GLN A 95 -29.85 7.49 2.62
CA GLN A 95 -29.39 8.87 2.53
C GLN A 95 -28.49 9.07 1.30
N GLU A 96 -28.87 9.95 0.38
CA GLU A 96 -28.16 10.25 -0.86
C GLU A 96 -26.79 10.95 -0.64
N TRP A 97 -26.57 11.56 0.52
CA TRP A 97 -25.31 12.18 0.90
C TRP A 97 -24.37 11.26 1.70
N SER A 98 -24.88 10.12 2.14
CA SER A 98 -24.10 9.11 2.88
C SER A 98 -23.69 7.93 2.01
N THR A 99 -24.55 7.53 1.07
CA THR A 99 -24.38 6.35 0.21
C THR A 99 -24.38 6.79 -1.25
N ARG A 100 -23.37 6.40 -2.02
CA ARG A 100 -23.22 6.83 -3.42
C ARG A 100 -24.34 6.33 -4.32
N ASP A 101 -24.72 5.08 -4.13
CA ASP A 101 -25.87 4.44 -4.77
C ASP A 101 -26.78 3.88 -3.66
N PRO A 102 -27.79 4.63 -3.18
CA PRO A 102 -28.64 4.22 -2.08
C PRO A 102 -29.30 2.86 -2.31
N LEU A 103 -29.21 1.99 -1.31
CA LEU A 103 -29.79 0.64 -1.36
C LEU A 103 -31.23 0.61 -0.90
N VAL A 104 -31.68 1.64 -0.23
CA VAL A 104 -33.02 1.80 0.29
C VAL A 104 -33.67 3.06 -0.32
N ASP A 105 -34.88 2.93 -0.82
CA ASP A 105 -35.74 4.04 -1.26
C ASP A 105 -36.61 4.46 -0.09
N GLY A 106 -36.27 5.62 0.51
CA GLY A 106 -36.91 6.17 1.69
C GLY A 106 -38.00 7.20 1.33
N HIS A 107 -39.10 7.15 2.06
CA HIS A 107 -40.19 8.15 1.96
C HIS A 107 -40.49 8.76 3.33
N GLY A 108 -40.40 10.10 3.41
CA GLY A 108 -40.51 10.87 4.64
C GLY A 108 -39.20 11.56 5.01
N ASN A 109 -39.02 11.90 6.28
CA ASN A 109 -37.80 12.57 6.77
C ASN A 109 -36.74 11.56 7.21
N PHE A 110 -35.70 11.38 6.41
CA PHE A 110 -34.56 10.56 6.69
C PHE A 110 -33.32 11.36 7.16
N GLY A 111 -33.53 12.57 7.66
CA GLY A 111 -32.47 13.48 8.12
C GLY A 111 -32.07 14.48 7.06
N SER A 112 -30.99 15.21 7.32
CA SER A 112 -30.43 16.23 6.43
C SER A 112 -28.89 16.28 6.50
N VAL A 113 -28.28 16.98 5.56
CA VAL A 113 -26.82 17.28 5.57
C VAL A 113 -26.42 18.17 6.76
N ASP A 114 -27.39 18.84 7.37
CA ASP A 114 -27.21 19.65 8.59
C ASP A 114 -27.00 18.77 9.84
N GLY A 115 -27.18 17.47 9.70
CA GLY A 115 -27.05 16.51 10.80
C GLY A 115 -28.34 16.33 11.61
N ASP A 116 -29.46 16.80 11.10
CA ASP A 116 -30.76 16.46 11.66
C ASP A 116 -30.99 14.96 11.60
N GLY A 117 -31.47 14.41 12.69
CA GLY A 117 -31.85 13.00 12.76
C GLY A 117 -33.05 12.68 11.89
N ALA A 118 -33.15 11.42 11.46
CA ALA A 118 -34.39 10.93 10.83
C ALA A 118 -35.56 11.00 11.80
N ALA A 119 -36.76 11.20 11.26
CA ALA A 119 -37.99 11.07 12.02
C ALA A 119 -38.13 9.66 12.60
N ALA A 120 -38.89 9.49 13.68
CA ALA A 120 -39.11 8.17 14.28
C ALA A 120 -39.66 7.17 13.25
N MET A 121 -39.21 5.90 13.34
CA MET A 121 -39.51 4.84 12.37
C MET A 121 -40.98 4.56 12.12
N ARG A 122 -41.86 5.02 13.02
CA ARG A 122 -43.34 4.95 12.83
C ARG A 122 -43.88 5.94 11.81
N TYR A 123 -43.08 6.99 11.48
CA TYR A 123 -43.50 8.03 10.51
C TYR A 123 -42.84 7.78 9.14
N THR A 124 -41.63 7.28 9.07
CA THR A 124 -40.95 7.02 7.83
C THR A 124 -41.36 5.69 7.17
N GLU A 125 -41.24 5.64 5.88
CA GLU A 125 -41.53 4.47 5.06
C GLU A 125 -40.33 4.16 4.17
N ALA A 126 -40.11 2.88 3.84
CA ALA A 126 -39.01 2.46 3.03
C ALA A 126 -39.37 1.25 2.15
N ARG A 127 -38.62 1.09 1.07
CA ARG A 127 -38.59 -0.10 0.21
C ARG A 127 -37.21 -0.29 -0.37
N LEU A 128 -36.96 -1.43 -0.98
CA LEU A 128 -35.69 -1.66 -1.71
C LEU A 128 -35.61 -0.70 -2.90
N SER A 129 -34.42 -0.16 -3.13
CA SER A 129 -34.12 0.60 -4.35
C SER A 129 -33.98 -0.35 -5.55
N LYS A 130 -33.99 0.22 -6.77
CA LYS A 130 -33.82 -0.60 -7.99
C LYS A 130 -32.46 -1.31 -8.04
N ILE A 131 -31.39 -0.63 -7.65
CA ILE A 131 -30.04 -1.20 -7.66
C ILE A 131 -29.86 -2.29 -6.59
N SER A 132 -30.53 -2.20 -5.45
CA SER A 132 -30.43 -3.22 -4.40
C SER A 132 -31.00 -4.57 -4.83
N MET A 133 -31.88 -4.61 -5.84
CA MET A 133 -32.35 -5.87 -6.44
C MET A 133 -31.23 -6.64 -7.13
N GLU A 134 -30.21 -5.94 -7.62
CA GLU A 134 -29.03 -6.59 -8.22
C GLU A 134 -28.11 -7.23 -7.16
N LEU A 135 -28.12 -6.73 -5.91
CA LEU A 135 -27.41 -7.39 -4.80
C LEU A 135 -28.02 -8.74 -4.43
N THR A 136 -29.29 -8.91 -4.63
CA THR A 136 -30.08 -10.04 -4.14
C THR A 136 -30.61 -10.92 -5.27
N ALA A 137 -30.29 -10.57 -6.50
CA ALA A 137 -30.70 -11.33 -7.68
C ALA A 137 -30.28 -12.80 -7.57
N ASP A 138 -31.17 -13.67 -7.95
CA ASP A 138 -30.97 -15.13 -7.97
C ASP A 138 -30.64 -15.79 -6.62
N ILE A 139 -30.89 -15.13 -5.49
CA ILE A 139 -30.66 -15.67 -4.14
C ILE A 139 -31.38 -17.00 -3.90
N ASN A 140 -32.52 -17.24 -4.56
CA ASN A 140 -33.33 -18.44 -4.48
C ASN A 140 -32.80 -19.60 -5.39
N LYS A 141 -31.71 -19.39 -6.11
CA LYS A 141 -31.14 -20.40 -7.03
C LYS A 141 -29.87 -21.05 -6.46
N ASP A 142 -29.80 -21.20 -5.16
CA ASP A 142 -28.63 -21.80 -4.46
C ASP A 142 -27.31 -21.12 -4.76
N THR A 143 -27.30 -19.80 -4.99
CA THR A 143 -26.12 -19.02 -5.37
C THR A 143 -25.18 -18.74 -4.21
N VAL A 144 -25.69 -18.72 -2.98
CA VAL A 144 -24.94 -18.40 -1.75
C VAL A 144 -25.33 -19.37 -0.64
N ASP A 145 -24.45 -19.46 0.35
CA ASP A 145 -24.70 -20.30 1.52
C ASP A 145 -25.62 -19.59 2.52
N PHE A 146 -26.43 -20.39 3.19
CA PHE A 146 -27.31 -19.96 4.28
C PHE A 146 -26.84 -20.59 5.60
N MET A 147 -26.97 -19.82 6.66
CA MET A 147 -26.72 -20.29 8.03
C MET A 147 -27.95 -20.11 8.90
N PRO A 148 -28.08 -20.86 10.00
CA PRO A 148 -29.14 -20.59 10.97
C PRO A 148 -29.01 -19.19 11.55
N ASN A 149 -30.16 -18.56 11.87
CA ASN A 149 -30.20 -17.33 12.64
C ASN A 149 -29.84 -17.59 14.12
N PHE A 150 -29.94 -16.56 14.97
CA PHE A 150 -29.52 -16.62 16.37
C PHE A 150 -30.30 -17.63 17.25
N ASP A 151 -31.54 -17.99 16.89
CA ASP A 151 -32.42 -18.94 17.61
C ASP A 151 -32.69 -20.23 16.82
N GLU A 152 -32.03 -20.42 15.67
CA GLU A 152 -32.13 -21.56 14.79
C GLU A 152 -33.53 -21.79 14.18
N THR A 153 -34.41 -20.80 14.26
CA THR A 153 -35.80 -20.90 13.71
C THR A 153 -35.86 -20.54 12.24
N GLU A 154 -34.94 -19.67 11.79
CA GLU A 154 -34.90 -19.16 10.42
C GLU A 154 -33.48 -19.33 9.83
N LYS A 155 -33.35 -19.09 8.54
CA LYS A 155 -32.06 -19.11 7.85
C LYS A 155 -31.76 -17.73 7.28
N GLU A 156 -30.52 -17.29 7.42
CA GLU A 156 -30.03 -16.06 6.83
C GLU A 156 -28.86 -16.33 5.87
N PRO A 157 -28.70 -15.51 4.81
CA PRO A 157 -27.60 -15.67 3.88
C PRO A 157 -26.27 -15.25 4.52
N VAL A 158 -25.22 -16.03 4.31
CA VAL A 158 -23.85 -15.70 4.76
C VAL A 158 -23.34 -14.46 4.03
N VAL A 159 -23.68 -14.35 2.75
CA VAL A 159 -23.32 -13.25 1.85
C VAL A 159 -24.43 -13.12 0.80
N LEU A 160 -24.60 -11.95 0.21
CA LEU A 160 -25.51 -11.77 -0.92
C LEU A 160 -24.81 -12.07 -2.26
N PRO A 161 -25.56 -12.42 -3.32
CA PRO A 161 -25.00 -12.67 -4.66
C PRO A 161 -24.24 -11.48 -5.24
N ALA A 162 -24.66 -10.25 -4.95
CA ALA A 162 -23.98 -8.99 -5.23
C ALA A 162 -23.46 -8.84 -6.67
N ARG A 163 -24.36 -8.73 -7.65
CA ARG A 163 -24.04 -8.63 -9.07
C ARG A 163 -23.18 -7.40 -9.46
N PHE A 164 -22.99 -6.45 -8.55
CA PHE A 164 -22.08 -5.33 -8.73
C PHE A 164 -21.16 -5.18 -7.52
N PRO A 165 -19.95 -4.60 -7.66
CA PRO A 165 -18.93 -4.51 -6.60
C PRO A 165 -19.28 -3.45 -5.56
N ASN A 166 -20.32 -3.72 -4.75
CA ASN A 166 -20.91 -2.79 -3.80
C ASN A 166 -19.90 -2.23 -2.79
N LEU A 167 -18.89 -3.02 -2.37
CA LEU A 167 -17.88 -2.55 -1.43
C LEU A 167 -17.12 -1.31 -1.92
N LEU A 168 -16.71 -1.30 -3.19
CA LEU A 168 -16.04 -0.16 -3.80
C LEU A 168 -17.02 0.94 -4.22
N VAL A 169 -18.19 0.56 -4.75
CA VAL A 169 -19.18 1.53 -5.23
C VAL A 169 -19.72 2.40 -4.09
N ASN A 170 -20.19 1.79 -3.02
CA ASN A 170 -20.76 2.52 -1.89
C ASN A 170 -19.74 2.82 -0.77
N GLY A 171 -18.59 2.13 -0.77
CA GLY A 171 -17.67 2.26 0.32
C GLY A 171 -18.24 1.79 1.65
N THR A 172 -17.48 1.99 2.71
CA THR A 172 -17.92 1.70 4.07
C THR A 172 -16.98 2.34 5.09
N SER A 173 -17.49 2.68 6.25
CA SER A 173 -16.69 3.07 7.41
C SER A 173 -17.09 2.24 8.62
N GLY A 174 -16.12 1.85 9.47
CA GLY A 174 -16.40 1.07 10.64
C GLY A 174 -15.23 1.02 11.59
N ILE A 175 -15.54 1.01 12.90
CA ILE A 175 -14.55 0.94 13.96
C ILE A 175 -14.75 -0.39 14.69
N ALA A 176 -13.73 -1.24 14.64
CA ALA A 176 -13.67 -2.49 15.36
C ALA A 176 -12.63 -2.40 16.50
N VAL A 177 -12.43 -3.48 17.24
CA VAL A 177 -11.43 -3.52 18.29
C VAL A 177 -10.04 -3.65 17.67
N GLY A 178 -9.18 -2.66 17.91
CA GLY A 178 -7.80 -2.64 17.41
C GLY A 178 -7.63 -2.31 15.92
N MET A 179 -8.73 -2.12 15.18
CA MET A 179 -8.69 -1.82 13.75
C MET A 179 -9.91 -1.02 13.29
N ALA A 180 -9.75 -0.32 12.17
CA ALA A 180 -10.84 0.40 11.54
C ALA A 180 -10.82 0.18 10.04
N THR A 181 -11.97 0.28 9.40
CA THR A 181 -12.13 0.35 7.95
C THR A 181 -12.68 1.70 7.55
N ASN A 182 -12.19 2.23 6.44
CA ASN A 182 -12.71 3.46 5.84
C ASN A 182 -12.44 3.43 4.33
N ILE A 183 -13.31 2.72 3.62
CA ILE A 183 -13.24 2.54 2.18
C ILE A 183 -14.08 3.62 1.53
N PRO A 184 -13.50 4.48 0.68
CA PRO A 184 -14.27 5.53 0.01
C PRO A 184 -15.19 4.95 -1.06
N PRO A 185 -16.31 5.62 -1.37
CA PRO A 185 -17.17 5.26 -2.49
C PRO A 185 -16.51 5.62 -3.84
N HIS A 186 -16.94 4.93 -4.91
CA HIS A 186 -16.40 5.08 -6.26
C HIS A 186 -17.52 5.13 -7.29
N ASN A 187 -17.21 5.63 -8.47
CA ASN A 187 -18.14 5.65 -9.58
C ASN A 187 -18.42 4.22 -10.10
N LEU A 188 -19.69 3.87 -10.24
CA LEU A 188 -20.12 2.53 -10.68
C LEU A 188 -19.53 2.14 -12.04
N ARG A 189 -19.52 3.08 -13.01
CA ARG A 189 -18.97 2.81 -14.35
C ARG A 189 -17.48 2.49 -14.29
N GLU A 190 -16.70 3.28 -13.56
CA GLU A 190 -15.25 3.08 -13.43
C GLU A 190 -14.92 1.74 -12.77
N VAL A 191 -15.63 1.39 -11.69
CA VAL A 191 -15.39 0.11 -10.99
C VAL A 191 -15.77 -1.08 -11.87
N ILE A 192 -16.89 -1.00 -12.59
CA ILE A 192 -17.29 -2.06 -13.51
C ILE A 192 -16.29 -2.17 -14.66
N ASP A 193 -15.83 -1.07 -15.22
CA ASP A 193 -14.82 -1.10 -16.30
C ASP A 193 -13.51 -1.75 -15.83
N ALA A 194 -13.11 -1.51 -14.58
CA ALA A 194 -11.95 -2.19 -14.00
C ALA A 194 -12.18 -3.71 -13.85
N VAL A 195 -13.36 -4.14 -13.40
CA VAL A 195 -13.71 -5.58 -13.35
C VAL A 195 -13.69 -6.18 -14.76
N VAL A 196 -14.26 -5.49 -15.73
CA VAL A 196 -14.28 -5.95 -17.14
C VAL A 196 -12.86 -6.06 -17.68
N ARG A 197 -11.96 -5.12 -17.36
CA ARG A 197 -10.55 -5.21 -17.75
C ARG A 197 -9.88 -6.48 -17.21
N ILE A 198 -10.12 -6.81 -15.94
CA ILE A 198 -9.59 -8.03 -15.34
C ILE A 198 -10.15 -9.27 -16.05
N ILE A 199 -11.45 -9.28 -16.38
CA ILE A 199 -12.08 -10.38 -17.10
C ILE A 199 -11.49 -10.51 -18.50
N ASP A 200 -11.34 -9.41 -19.24
CA ASP A 200 -10.80 -9.40 -20.59
C ASP A 200 -9.36 -9.91 -20.62
N ASN A 201 -8.52 -9.53 -19.67
CA ASN A 201 -7.16 -10.04 -19.55
C ASN A 201 -7.15 -11.56 -19.27
N LYS A 202 -8.01 -12.05 -18.36
CA LYS A 202 -8.14 -13.50 -18.09
C LYS A 202 -8.60 -14.28 -19.33
N ILE A 203 -9.58 -13.78 -20.09
CA ILE A 203 -10.07 -14.43 -21.30
C ILE A 203 -8.98 -14.48 -22.38
N ALA A 204 -8.16 -13.44 -22.48
CA ALA A 204 -7.07 -13.33 -23.44
C ALA A 204 -5.80 -14.10 -23.04
N ASP A 205 -5.81 -14.83 -21.91
CA ASP A 205 -4.64 -15.51 -21.31
C ASP A 205 -3.43 -14.59 -21.13
N LYS A 206 -3.67 -13.31 -20.87
CA LYS A 206 -2.60 -12.39 -20.48
C LYS A 206 -2.15 -12.67 -19.05
N ASP A 207 -0.90 -12.34 -18.78
CA ASP A 207 -0.39 -12.28 -17.42
C ASP A 207 -1.25 -11.38 -16.54
N GLU A 208 -0.98 -11.36 -15.24
CA GLU A 208 -1.80 -10.67 -14.25
C GLU A 208 -2.07 -9.20 -14.65
N THR A 209 -3.32 -8.74 -14.48
CA THR A 209 -3.68 -7.33 -14.65
C THR A 209 -2.84 -6.46 -13.73
N THR A 210 -2.22 -5.43 -14.27
CA THR A 210 -1.33 -4.54 -13.51
C THR A 210 -2.11 -3.49 -12.73
N MET A 211 -1.45 -2.93 -11.70
CA MET A 211 -2.04 -1.83 -10.93
C MET A 211 -2.22 -0.57 -11.78
N GLU A 212 -1.33 -0.35 -12.72
CA GLU A 212 -1.33 0.78 -13.65
C GLU A 212 -2.60 0.77 -14.52
N GLU A 213 -2.96 -0.39 -15.09
CA GLU A 213 -4.20 -0.54 -15.86
C GLU A 213 -5.46 -0.17 -15.04
N ILE A 214 -5.47 -0.53 -13.76
CA ILE A 214 -6.59 -0.19 -12.87
C ILE A 214 -6.61 1.30 -12.54
N LEU A 215 -5.46 1.91 -12.28
CA LEU A 215 -5.33 3.35 -12.01
C LEU A 215 -5.73 4.22 -13.22
N GLU A 216 -5.53 3.72 -14.43
CA GLU A 216 -6.02 4.38 -15.64
C GLU A 216 -7.54 4.39 -15.75
N ILE A 217 -8.23 3.40 -15.18
CA ILE A 217 -9.69 3.26 -15.26
C ILE A 217 -10.35 3.93 -14.06
N ILE A 218 -9.95 3.55 -12.84
CA ILE A 218 -10.49 4.14 -11.59
C ILE A 218 -9.66 5.35 -11.23
N LYS A 219 -10.13 6.53 -11.62
CA LYS A 219 -9.41 7.79 -11.41
C LYS A 219 -9.27 8.17 -9.94
N GLY A 220 -10.20 7.75 -9.11
CA GLY A 220 -10.22 8.08 -7.68
C GLY A 220 -11.60 7.85 -7.05
N PRO A 221 -11.74 8.10 -5.75
CA PRO A 221 -13.05 8.10 -5.09
C PRO A 221 -14.05 9.03 -5.76
N ASP A 222 -15.33 8.68 -5.65
CA ASP A 222 -16.44 9.48 -6.16
C ASP A 222 -17.48 9.66 -5.03
N PHE A 223 -17.34 10.75 -4.30
CA PHE A 223 -18.16 11.01 -3.12
C PHE A 223 -19.58 11.44 -3.48
N PRO A 224 -20.60 10.99 -2.74
CA PRO A 224 -21.99 11.37 -2.99
C PRO A 224 -22.24 12.89 -2.87
N THR A 225 -21.46 13.57 -2.05
CA THR A 225 -21.56 15.03 -1.84
C THR A 225 -20.74 15.85 -2.83
N GLY A 226 -20.11 15.23 -3.82
CA GLY A 226 -19.23 15.90 -4.80
C GLY A 226 -17.90 16.31 -4.17
N GLY A 227 -17.57 17.58 -4.31
CA GLY A 227 -16.28 18.13 -3.87
C GLY A 227 -15.15 17.94 -4.88
N GLU A 228 -13.99 18.45 -4.56
CA GLU A 228 -12.79 18.37 -5.38
C GLU A 228 -11.68 17.65 -4.61
N ILE A 229 -11.14 16.57 -5.18
CA ILE A 229 -9.96 15.89 -4.65
C ILE A 229 -8.72 16.64 -5.13
N LEU A 230 -7.81 16.92 -4.21
CA LEU A 230 -6.56 17.62 -4.50
C LEU A 230 -5.43 16.65 -4.76
N GLY A 231 -5.02 16.55 -6.03
CA GLY A 231 -3.92 15.68 -6.49
C GLY A 231 -4.24 14.18 -6.53
N THR A 232 -3.35 13.42 -7.17
CA THR A 232 -3.52 11.96 -7.38
C THR A 232 -2.67 11.12 -6.45
N ARG A 233 -1.62 11.68 -5.86
CA ARG A 233 -0.65 10.94 -5.03
C ARG A 233 -1.29 10.19 -3.87
N GLY A 234 -2.24 10.82 -3.16
CA GLY A 234 -2.96 10.18 -2.06
C GLY A 234 -3.86 9.03 -2.52
N ILE A 235 -4.41 9.13 -3.75
CA ILE A 235 -5.19 8.08 -4.38
C ILE A 235 -4.30 6.89 -4.72
N GLU A 236 -3.17 7.13 -5.39
CA GLU A 236 -2.22 6.08 -5.76
C GLU A 236 -1.68 5.33 -4.54
N GLU A 237 -1.28 6.06 -3.51
CA GLU A 237 -0.83 5.46 -2.25
C GLU A 237 -1.90 4.55 -1.65
N ALA A 238 -3.16 5.04 -1.59
CA ALA A 238 -4.29 4.28 -1.07
C ALA A 238 -4.55 3.01 -1.89
N TYR A 239 -4.55 3.11 -3.21
CA TYR A 239 -4.88 1.98 -4.09
C TYR A 239 -3.78 0.92 -4.14
N ARG A 240 -2.51 1.32 -4.07
CA ARG A 240 -1.36 0.38 -4.03
C ARG A 240 -1.19 -0.31 -2.69
N THR A 241 -1.42 0.38 -1.58
CA THR A 241 -1.08 -0.12 -0.24
C THR A 241 -2.28 -0.47 0.62
N GLY A 242 -3.50 -0.13 0.18
CA GLY A 242 -4.71 -0.21 1.01
C GLY A 242 -4.82 0.88 2.07
N ARG A 243 -3.88 1.84 2.11
CA ARG A 243 -3.86 2.97 3.05
C ARG A 243 -3.38 4.23 2.38
N GLY A 244 -4.05 5.36 2.63
CA GLY A 244 -3.64 6.63 2.07
C GLY A 244 -4.41 7.80 2.65
N LYS A 245 -4.02 9.01 2.29
CA LYS A 245 -4.67 10.25 2.73
C LYS A 245 -5.07 11.05 1.49
N ILE A 246 -6.37 11.22 1.30
CA ILE A 246 -6.92 11.96 0.18
C ILE A 246 -7.46 13.28 0.71
N ARG A 247 -6.94 14.39 0.20
CA ARG A 247 -7.46 15.72 0.53
C ARG A 247 -8.65 16.03 -0.34
N VAL A 248 -9.73 16.45 0.28
CA VAL A 248 -10.99 16.82 -0.37
C VAL A 248 -11.31 18.26 0.00
N ARG A 249 -11.65 19.05 -0.98
CA ARG A 249 -12.01 20.47 -0.83
C ARG A 249 -13.44 20.69 -1.26
N ALA A 250 -14.10 21.64 -0.61
CA ALA A 250 -15.42 22.14 -1.00
C ALA A 250 -15.36 22.82 -2.37
N VAL A 251 -16.41 22.69 -3.16
CA VAL A 251 -16.55 23.48 -4.39
C VAL A 251 -17.03 24.86 -4.02
N THR A 252 -16.22 25.86 -4.39
CA THR A 252 -16.49 27.27 -4.03
C THR A 252 -16.40 28.16 -5.26
N ASN A 253 -17.23 29.19 -5.28
CA ASN A 253 -17.23 30.24 -6.31
C ASN A 253 -17.17 31.62 -5.65
N ILE A 254 -16.39 32.52 -6.22
CA ILE A 254 -16.29 33.91 -5.76
C ILE A 254 -17.08 34.79 -6.71
N GLU A 255 -18.11 35.47 -6.20
CA GLU A 255 -18.95 36.39 -6.95
C GLU A 255 -18.74 37.82 -6.48
N THR A 256 -18.71 38.75 -7.43
CA THR A 256 -18.69 40.20 -7.13
C THR A 256 -20.10 40.73 -7.10
N MET A 257 -20.47 41.36 -6.00
CA MET A 257 -21.77 41.98 -5.80
C MET A 257 -21.85 43.36 -6.46
N PRO A 258 -23.05 43.88 -6.80
CA PRO A 258 -23.23 45.17 -7.41
C PRO A 258 -22.67 46.36 -6.60
N ASN A 259 -22.55 46.19 -5.27
CA ASN A 259 -21.96 47.19 -4.34
C ASN A 259 -20.43 47.15 -4.29
N GLY A 260 -19.78 46.31 -5.12
CA GLY A 260 -18.33 46.15 -5.16
C GLY A 260 -17.74 45.31 -4.01
N LYS A 261 -18.57 44.64 -3.22
CA LYS A 261 -18.15 43.60 -2.26
C LYS A 261 -18.02 42.27 -2.98
N SER A 262 -17.22 41.37 -2.44
CA SER A 262 -17.15 39.99 -2.87
C SER A 262 -17.93 39.08 -1.92
N ARG A 263 -18.45 37.98 -2.45
CA ARG A 263 -19.01 36.90 -1.64
C ARG A 263 -18.46 35.53 -2.10
N ILE A 264 -18.26 34.62 -1.17
CA ILE A 264 -17.88 33.26 -1.44
C ILE A 264 -19.12 32.42 -1.33
N ILE A 265 -19.38 31.62 -2.36
CA ILE A 265 -20.53 30.69 -2.41
C ILE A 265 -19.94 29.28 -2.37
N VAL A 266 -20.44 28.47 -1.43
CA VAL A 266 -20.07 27.05 -1.31
C VAL A 266 -21.25 26.24 -1.80
N THR A 267 -21.04 25.42 -2.82
CA THR A 267 -22.07 24.58 -3.45
C THR A 267 -21.94 23.10 -3.12
N GLU A 268 -20.73 22.63 -2.78
CA GLU A 268 -20.46 21.25 -2.41
C GLU A 268 -19.51 21.19 -1.21
N LEU A 269 -19.68 20.21 -0.36
CA LEU A 269 -18.82 19.98 0.82
C LEU A 269 -18.07 18.66 0.72
N PRO A 270 -16.90 18.56 1.38
CA PRO A 270 -16.22 17.29 1.53
C PRO A 270 -17.12 16.26 2.18
N TYR A 271 -16.94 15.00 1.79
CA TYR A 271 -17.73 13.88 2.28
C TYR A 271 -17.67 13.74 3.81
N MET A 272 -18.80 13.43 4.43
CA MET A 272 -19.00 13.31 5.88
C MET A 272 -18.91 14.64 6.67
N VAL A 273 -18.81 15.78 6.02
CA VAL A 273 -18.83 17.08 6.69
C VAL A 273 -20.28 17.49 7.00
N ASN A 274 -20.50 17.89 8.25
CA ASN A 274 -21.78 18.44 8.70
C ASN A 274 -21.85 19.94 8.38
N LYS A 275 -22.83 20.35 7.56
CA LYS A 275 -22.98 21.72 7.08
C LYS A 275 -23.23 22.71 8.20
N ALA A 276 -24.12 22.42 9.14
CA ALA A 276 -24.47 23.33 10.23
C ALA A 276 -23.27 23.58 11.16
N ARG A 277 -22.54 22.51 11.54
CA ARG A 277 -21.32 22.63 12.35
C ARG A 277 -20.21 23.39 11.64
N LEU A 278 -20.11 23.23 10.31
CA LEU A 278 -19.14 24.00 9.53
C LEU A 278 -19.47 25.50 9.58
N ILE A 279 -20.74 25.87 9.41
CA ILE A 279 -21.19 27.26 9.50
C ILE A 279 -20.93 27.82 10.90
N GLU A 280 -21.28 27.09 11.95
CA GLU A 280 -20.98 27.45 13.34
C GLU A 280 -19.47 27.66 13.55
N LYS A 281 -18.64 26.78 13.00
CA LYS A 281 -17.17 26.89 13.09
C LYS A 281 -16.62 28.12 12.40
N ILE A 282 -17.15 28.47 11.23
CA ILE A 282 -16.78 29.73 10.56
C ILE A 282 -17.18 30.94 11.42
N ALA A 283 -18.37 30.94 11.98
CA ALA A 283 -18.85 32.01 12.85
C ALA A 283 -17.99 32.14 14.14
N GLU A 284 -17.55 31.02 14.72
CA GLU A 284 -16.60 31.01 15.84
C GLU A 284 -15.27 31.68 15.48
N LEU A 285 -14.68 31.32 14.32
CA LEU A 285 -13.42 31.90 13.86
C LEU A 285 -13.51 33.40 13.68
N VAL A 286 -14.65 33.92 13.21
CA VAL A 286 -14.90 35.37 13.11
C VAL A 286 -15.01 36.00 14.50
N ARG A 287 -15.78 35.41 15.40
CA ARG A 287 -15.92 35.87 16.79
C ARG A 287 -14.59 35.90 17.54
N ASP A 288 -13.77 34.85 17.37
CA ASP A 288 -12.45 34.72 17.95
C ASP A 288 -11.37 35.58 17.28
N LYS A 289 -11.73 36.35 16.24
CA LYS A 289 -10.82 37.17 15.44
C LYS A 289 -9.65 36.43 14.79
N LYS A 290 -9.83 35.13 14.55
CA LYS A 290 -8.86 34.33 13.80
C LYS A 290 -9.00 34.48 12.30
N VAL A 291 -10.21 34.81 11.86
CA VAL A 291 -10.52 35.20 10.48
C VAL A 291 -11.27 36.53 10.54
N ASP A 292 -10.72 37.53 9.83
CA ASP A 292 -11.32 38.86 9.76
C ASP A 292 -11.79 39.15 8.33
N GLY A 293 -12.83 39.93 8.16
CA GLY A 293 -13.31 40.36 6.87
C GLY A 293 -14.61 39.75 6.39
N ILE A 294 -15.24 38.88 7.16
CA ILE A 294 -16.59 38.34 6.90
C ILE A 294 -17.62 39.32 7.50
N THR A 295 -18.58 39.74 6.68
CA THR A 295 -19.66 40.65 7.09
C THR A 295 -20.99 39.93 7.37
N ASP A 296 -21.24 38.84 6.63
CA ASP A 296 -22.44 38.04 6.82
C ASP A 296 -22.15 36.59 6.44
N LEU A 297 -22.86 35.67 7.10
CA LEU A 297 -22.75 34.22 6.86
C LEU A 297 -24.16 33.64 6.90
N SER A 298 -24.64 33.18 5.75
CA SER A 298 -25.99 32.68 5.61
C SER A 298 -26.05 31.34 4.88
N ASP A 299 -26.97 30.49 5.31
CA ASP A 299 -27.33 29.27 4.60
C ASP A 299 -28.56 29.54 3.74
N GLN A 300 -28.37 29.47 2.43
CA GLN A 300 -29.41 29.69 1.42
C GLN A 300 -29.72 28.37 0.68
N SER A 301 -29.35 27.22 1.25
CA SER A 301 -29.62 25.93 0.66
C SER A 301 -31.13 25.70 0.48
N SER A 302 -31.52 25.14 -0.65
CA SER A 302 -32.90 24.90 -1.03
C SER A 302 -33.04 23.53 -1.73
N ARG A 303 -34.21 23.27 -2.31
CA ARG A 303 -34.41 22.08 -3.15
C ARG A 303 -33.57 22.09 -4.43
N GLU A 304 -33.06 23.25 -4.84
CA GLU A 304 -32.20 23.41 -6.00
C GLU A 304 -30.73 23.02 -5.71
N GLY A 305 -30.37 22.83 -4.44
CA GLY A 305 -29.03 22.41 -4.02
C GLY A 305 -28.52 23.16 -2.79
N MET A 306 -27.32 22.82 -2.41
CA MET A 306 -26.57 23.44 -1.31
C MET A 306 -26.06 24.80 -1.73
N ARG A 307 -26.23 25.80 -0.85
CA ARG A 307 -25.72 27.15 -1.06
C ARG A 307 -25.38 27.83 0.26
N ILE A 308 -24.13 27.80 0.67
CA ILE A 308 -23.64 28.60 1.79
C ILE A 308 -23.07 29.90 1.23
N VAL A 309 -23.49 31.05 1.75
CA VAL A 309 -23.05 32.37 1.29
C VAL A 309 -22.26 33.05 2.40
N ILE A 310 -21.01 33.42 2.08
CA ILE A 310 -20.09 34.14 2.96
C ILE A 310 -19.84 35.52 2.35
N GLU A 311 -20.42 36.58 2.89
CA GLU A 311 -20.23 37.95 2.41
C GLU A 311 -18.98 38.59 3.03
N LEU A 312 -18.19 39.25 2.20
CA LEU A 312 -16.94 39.84 2.59
C LEU A 312 -17.00 41.36 2.69
N ARG A 313 -16.11 41.94 3.51
CA ARG A 313 -15.85 43.39 3.47
C ARG A 313 -15.22 43.77 2.12
N LYS A 314 -15.41 45.03 1.72
CA LYS A 314 -14.94 45.54 0.42
C LYS A 314 -13.41 45.53 0.28
N ASP A 315 -12.70 45.66 1.40
CA ASP A 315 -11.22 45.75 1.49
C ASP A 315 -10.53 44.39 1.58
N VAL A 316 -11.25 43.29 1.54
CA VAL A 316 -10.72 41.92 1.76
C VAL A 316 -10.53 41.19 0.44
N ASN A 317 -9.36 40.58 0.28
CA ASN A 317 -9.12 39.67 -0.83
C ASN A 317 -9.80 38.33 -0.57
N ALA A 318 -10.77 37.97 -1.40
CA ALA A 318 -11.59 36.77 -1.23
C ALA A 318 -10.76 35.48 -1.29
N ASN A 319 -9.72 35.40 -2.14
CA ASN A 319 -8.87 34.23 -2.24
C ASN A 319 -8.03 34.00 -0.98
N VAL A 320 -7.49 35.08 -0.40
CA VAL A 320 -6.70 34.99 0.84
C VAL A 320 -7.57 34.51 1.99
N LEU A 321 -8.79 35.06 2.10
CA LEU A 321 -9.72 34.66 3.14
C LEU A 321 -10.18 33.20 2.94
N LEU A 322 -10.48 32.80 1.71
CA LEU A 322 -10.85 31.42 1.38
C LEU A 322 -9.74 30.43 1.77
N ASN A 323 -8.47 30.76 1.51
CA ASN A 323 -7.35 29.94 1.93
C ASN A 323 -7.21 29.83 3.46
N GLN A 324 -7.55 30.90 4.20
CA GLN A 324 -7.62 30.82 5.66
C GLN A 324 -8.76 29.89 6.12
N LEU A 325 -9.92 29.95 5.45
CA LEU A 325 -11.04 29.04 5.75
C LEU A 325 -10.68 27.59 5.45
N TYR A 326 -10.01 27.29 4.35
CA TYR A 326 -9.50 25.93 4.06
C TYR A 326 -8.55 25.41 5.13
N LYS A 327 -7.71 26.28 5.68
CA LYS A 327 -6.74 25.90 6.71
C LYS A 327 -7.39 25.64 8.09
N HIS A 328 -8.47 26.33 8.41
CA HIS A 328 -9.04 26.36 9.76
C HIS A 328 -10.41 25.69 9.89
N THR A 329 -11.01 25.23 8.79
CA THR A 329 -12.33 24.61 8.77
C THR A 329 -12.36 23.35 7.90
N GLN A 330 -13.46 22.61 7.97
CA GLN A 330 -13.70 21.42 7.14
C GLN A 330 -14.18 21.76 5.70
N LEU A 331 -14.02 23.02 5.25
CA LEU A 331 -14.09 23.33 3.81
C LEU A 331 -12.99 22.62 3.02
N GLN A 332 -11.92 22.23 3.68
CA GLN A 332 -10.94 21.26 3.19
C GLN A 332 -10.68 20.26 4.31
N ASP A 333 -10.83 18.97 4.00
CA ASP A 333 -10.61 17.89 4.96
C ASP A 333 -9.81 16.76 4.32
N THR A 334 -9.29 15.87 5.14
CA THR A 334 -8.51 14.72 4.70
C THR A 334 -9.27 13.44 4.97
N PHE A 335 -9.63 12.73 3.91
CA PHE A 335 -10.21 11.41 3.99
C PHE A 335 -9.08 10.37 4.16
N GLY A 336 -9.00 9.75 5.33
CA GLY A 336 -8.03 8.69 5.62
C GLY A 336 -8.53 7.35 5.10
N VAL A 337 -7.97 6.86 4.01
CA VAL A 337 -8.34 5.58 3.41
C VAL A 337 -7.74 4.42 4.19
N ILE A 338 -8.57 3.43 4.51
CA ILE A 338 -8.18 2.14 5.09
C ILE A 338 -9.05 1.07 4.42
N MET A 339 -8.49 0.36 3.45
CA MET A 339 -9.19 -0.67 2.68
C MET A 339 -9.15 -2.02 3.41
N LEU A 340 -9.82 -2.09 4.56
CA LEU A 340 -9.90 -3.28 5.40
C LEU A 340 -11.29 -3.91 5.27
N ALA A 341 -11.34 -5.19 4.91
CA ALA A 341 -12.56 -5.99 4.85
C ALA A 341 -12.32 -7.43 5.30
N LEU A 342 -13.40 -8.18 5.49
CA LEU A 342 -13.34 -9.59 5.90
C LEU A 342 -13.17 -10.49 4.67
N VAL A 343 -12.15 -11.32 4.69
CA VAL A 343 -11.92 -12.41 3.75
C VAL A 343 -12.06 -13.72 4.52
N GLY A 344 -13.15 -14.46 4.30
CA GLY A 344 -13.37 -15.70 5.05
C GLY A 344 -13.37 -15.53 6.57
N LYS A 345 -13.98 -14.46 7.08
CA LYS A 345 -14.04 -14.04 8.49
C LYS A 345 -12.72 -13.48 9.06
N GLN A 346 -11.64 -13.36 8.28
CA GLN A 346 -10.39 -12.75 8.72
C GLN A 346 -10.28 -11.32 8.18
N PRO A 347 -9.95 -10.34 9.02
CA PRO A 347 -9.74 -8.97 8.59
C PRO A 347 -8.43 -8.84 7.81
N LYS A 348 -8.49 -8.27 6.61
CA LYS A 348 -7.32 -8.04 5.75
C LYS A 348 -7.36 -6.63 5.19
N VAL A 349 -6.23 -5.91 5.25
CA VAL A 349 -6.03 -4.69 4.48
C VAL A 349 -5.59 -5.10 3.08
N MET A 350 -6.26 -4.59 2.07
CA MET A 350 -6.08 -5.01 0.69
C MET A 350 -5.87 -3.80 -0.22
N ASN A 351 -5.13 -3.97 -1.29
CA ASN A 351 -5.07 -3.01 -2.38
C ASN A 351 -6.34 -3.10 -3.25
N ILE A 352 -6.53 -2.13 -4.16
CA ILE A 352 -7.76 -2.08 -4.98
C ILE A 352 -7.87 -3.29 -5.91
N LEU A 353 -6.76 -3.79 -6.46
CA LEU A 353 -6.73 -4.95 -7.34
C LEU A 353 -7.14 -6.23 -6.61
N GLU A 354 -6.67 -6.41 -5.37
CA GLU A 354 -7.11 -7.53 -4.52
C GLU A 354 -8.61 -7.49 -4.22
N LEU A 355 -9.17 -6.31 -3.94
CA LEU A 355 -10.60 -6.14 -3.70
C LEU A 355 -11.43 -6.54 -4.92
N LEU A 356 -11.04 -6.08 -6.11
CA LEU A 356 -11.67 -6.45 -7.38
C LEU A 356 -11.53 -7.95 -7.66
N GLY A 357 -10.37 -8.53 -7.36
CA GLY A 357 -10.12 -9.96 -7.52
C GLY A 357 -11.01 -10.84 -6.63
N TYR A 358 -11.19 -10.48 -5.36
CA TYR A 358 -12.11 -11.19 -4.47
C TYR A 358 -13.57 -11.06 -4.90
N TYR A 359 -13.96 -9.89 -5.39
CA TYR A 359 -15.29 -9.69 -5.95
C TYR A 359 -15.52 -10.57 -7.19
N LEU A 360 -14.58 -10.56 -8.14
CA LEU A 360 -14.69 -11.39 -9.34
C LEU A 360 -14.78 -12.89 -9.00
N LYS A 361 -13.94 -13.36 -8.10
CA LYS A 361 -13.98 -14.74 -7.62
C LYS A 361 -15.33 -15.11 -7.00
N HIS A 362 -15.95 -14.20 -6.27
CA HIS A 362 -17.29 -14.38 -5.74
C HIS A 362 -18.32 -14.50 -6.88
N GLN A 363 -18.21 -13.67 -7.92
CA GLN A 363 -19.12 -13.76 -9.08
C GLN A 363 -18.95 -15.07 -9.86
N GLU A 364 -17.71 -15.55 -10.00
CA GLU A 364 -17.42 -16.86 -10.59
C GLU A 364 -18.15 -17.98 -9.82
N ASP A 365 -18.14 -17.96 -8.50
CA ASP A 365 -18.86 -18.93 -7.66
C ASP A 365 -20.37 -18.78 -7.78
N VAL A 366 -20.89 -17.58 -7.67
CA VAL A 366 -22.34 -17.28 -7.78
C VAL A 366 -22.92 -17.74 -9.12
N VAL A 367 -22.26 -17.38 -10.23
CA VAL A 367 -22.72 -17.75 -11.58
C VAL A 367 -22.57 -19.24 -11.83
N THR A 368 -21.52 -19.87 -11.34
CA THR A 368 -21.35 -21.33 -11.42
C THR A 368 -22.47 -22.05 -10.67
N ARG A 369 -22.79 -21.65 -9.46
CA ARG A 369 -23.86 -22.26 -8.65
C ARG A 369 -25.24 -22.03 -9.27
N ARG A 370 -25.52 -20.82 -9.74
CA ARG A 370 -26.73 -20.49 -10.48
C ARG A 370 -26.89 -21.37 -11.72
N THR A 371 -25.85 -21.49 -12.53
CA THR A 371 -25.85 -22.29 -13.74
C THR A 371 -26.09 -23.76 -13.45
N LYS A 372 -25.49 -24.31 -12.38
CA LYS A 372 -25.75 -25.67 -11.91
C LYS A 372 -27.20 -25.87 -11.49
N TYR A 373 -27.76 -24.90 -10.75
CA TYR A 373 -29.18 -24.96 -10.33
C TYR A 373 -30.09 -24.95 -11.53
N GLU A 374 -29.91 -24.03 -12.47
CA GLU A 374 -30.70 -23.91 -13.69
C GLU A 374 -30.56 -25.15 -14.59
N LEU A 375 -29.35 -25.69 -14.71
CA LEU A 375 -29.08 -26.95 -15.42
C LEU A 375 -29.85 -28.11 -14.80
N ASN A 376 -29.82 -28.26 -13.49
CA ASN A 376 -30.57 -29.33 -12.81
C ASN A 376 -32.07 -29.18 -13.02
N LYS A 377 -32.60 -27.96 -12.90
CA LYS A 377 -34.04 -27.71 -13.17
C LYS A 377 -34.42 -27.95 -14.62
N ALA A 378 -33.57 -27.57 -15.57
CA ALA A 378 -33.82 -27.83 -16.98
C ALA A 378 -33.79 -29.33 -17.27
N LYS A 379 -32.86 -30.10 -16.70
CA LYS A 379 -32.76 -31.56 -16.81
C LYS A 379 -33.98 -32.25 -16.19
N GLU A 380 -34.38 -31.86 -14.98
CA GLU A 380 -35.60 -32.37 -14.33
C GLU A 380 -36.84 -32.17 -15.22
N ARG A 381 -37.01 -30.97 -15.78
CA ARG A 381 -38.12 -30.65 -16.66
C ARG A 381 -38.07 -31.41 -17.99
N ALA A 382 -36.90 -31.45 -18.63
CA ALA A 382 -36.68 -32.19 -19.88
C ALA A 382 -36.93 -33.70 -19.69
N HIS A 383 -36.57 -34.26 -18.55
CA HIS A 383 -36.81 -35.66 -18.19
C HIS A 383 -38.31 -35.94 -18.11
N ILE A 384 -39.09 -35.08 -17.48
CA ILE A 384 -40.57 -35.21 -17.41
C ILE A 384 -41.16 -35.07 -18.82
N LEU A 385 -40.75 -34.09 -19.60
CA LEU A 385 -41.24 -33.88 -20.98
C LEU A 385 -40.95 -35.07 -21.87
N LYS A 386 -39.76 -35.71 -21.76
CA LYS A 386 -39.43 -36.92 -22.48
C LYS A 386 -40.42 -38.07 -22.18
N GLY A 387 -40.76 -38.23 -20.92
CA GLY A 387 -41.80 -39.23 -20.51
C GLY A 387 -43.19 -38.90 -21.10
N LEU A 388 -43.61 -37.62 -21.05
CA LEU A 388 -44.86 -37.20 -21.65
C LEU A 388 -44.93 -37.38 -23.17
N LEU A 389 -43.81 -37.15 -23.90
CA LEU A 389 -43.73 -37.39 -25.33
C LEU A 389 -43.83 -38.87 -25.66
N ILE A 390 -43.13 -39.73 -24.91
CA ILE A 390 -43.29 -41.21 -25.02
C ILE A 390 -44.74 -41.64 -24.85
N ALA A 391 -45.41 -41.06 -23.85
CA ALA A 391 -46.86 -41.35 -23.60
C ALA A 391 -47.75 -40.87 -24.74
N LEU A 392 -47.50 -39.72 -25.35
CA LEU A 392 -48.23 -39.19 -26.51
C LEU A 392 -48.02 -40.00 -27.76
N ASP A 393 -46.82 -40.57 -27.97
CA ASP A 393 -46.51 -41.47 -29.08
C ASP A 393 -47.26 -42.81 -28.95
N ASN A 394 -47.62 -43.21 -27.75
CA ASN A 394 -48.28 -44.48 -27.43
C ASN A 394 -49.61 -44.27 -26.73
N ILE A 395 -50.35 -43.22 -27.13
CA ILE A 395 -51.51 -42.72 -26.37
C ILE A 395 -52.62 -43.77 -26.15
N ASP A 396 -52.91 -44.61 -27.13
CA ASP A 396 -53.99 -45.65 -27.00
C ASP A 396 -53.64 -46.71 -25.96
N ASP A 397 -52.37 -47.05 -25.86
CA ASP A 397 -51.89 -47.99 -24.88
C ASP A 397 -51.88 -47.35 -23.47
N VAL A 398 -51.44 -46.09 -23.34
CA VAL A 398 -51.46 -45.32 -22.10
C VAL A 398 -52.91 -45.24 -21.57
N ILE A 399 -53.87 -44.87 -22.41
CA ILE A 399 -55.30 -44.78 -22.04
C ILE A 399 -55.84 -46.16 -21.60
N ARG A 400 -55.47 -47.21 -22.30
CA ARG A 400 -55.90 -48.57 -21.97
C ARG A 400 -55.37 -49.00 -20.58
N ILE A 401 -54.11 -48.73 -20.27
CA ILE A 401 -53.46 -49.01 -18.97
C ILE A 401 -54.14 -48.23 -17.88
N ILE A 402 -54.28 -46.91 -18.04
CA ILE A 402 -54.89 -46.06 -17.02
C ILE A 402 -56.33 -46.46 -16.73
N ARG A 403 -57.14 -46.79 -17.76
CA ARG A 403 -58.52 -47.25 -17.60
C ARG A 403 -58.66 -48.67 -17.04
N GLY A 404 -57.65 -49.51 -17.36
CA GLY A 404 -57.66 -50.89 -16.90
C GLY A 404 -57.21 -51.11 -15.47
N SER A 405 -56.42 -50.20 -14.94
CA SER A 405 -55.83 -50.24 -13.62
C SER A 405 -56.86 -49.90 -12.53
N SER A 406 -56.81 -50.62 -11.44
CA SER A 406 -57.72 -50.43 -10.29
C SER A 406 -57.27 -49.27 -9.35
N THR A 407 -56.02 -48.88 -9.40
CA THR A 407 -55.42 -47.82 -8.56
C THR A 407 -54.39 -47.06 -9.36
N VAL A 408 -54.11 -45.81 -8.95
CA VAL A 408 -53.07 -44.99 -9.54
C VAL A 408 -51.70 -45.65 -9.46
N GLN A 409 -51.41 -46.35 -8.36
CA GLN A 409 -50.14 -47.06 -8.17
C GLN A 409 -49.96 -48.24 -9.17
N ALA A 410 -51.06 -48.99 -9.43
CA ALA A 410 -51.07 -50.10 -10.41
C ALA A 410 -50.83 -49.54 -11.85
N ALA A 411 -51.51 -48.41 -12.18
CA ALA A 411 -51.30 -47.77 -13.46
C ALA A 411 -49.87 -47.29 -13.65
N LYS A 412 -49.26 -46.66 -12.62
CA LYS A 412 -47.86 -46.23 -12.65
C LYS A 412 -46.94 -47.43 -12.85
N ALA A 413 -47.11 -48.52 -12.08
CA ALA A 413 -46.22 -49.70 -12.19
C ALA A 413 -46.26 -50.28 -13.61
N GLU A 414 -47.47 -50.41 -14.23
CA GLU A 414 -47.63 -50.95 -15.57
C GLU A 414 -47.05 -50.01 -16.66
N LEU A 415 -47.21 -48.67 -16.49
CA LEU A 415 -46.61 -47.66 -17.37
C LEU A 415 -45.08 -47.70 -17.29
N MET A 416 -44.49 -47.84 -16.09
CA MET A 416 -43.05 -47.94 -15.85
C MET A 416 -42.50 -49.22 -16.51
N GLU A 417 -43.14 -50.35 -16.34
CA GLU A 417 -42.67 -51.64 -16.90
C GLU A 417 -42.74 -51.64 -18.46
N LYS A 418 -43.84 -51.09 -19.01
CA LYS A 418 -44.10 -51.17 -20.45
C LYS A 418 -43.28 -50.18 -21.27
N PHE A 419 -43.06 -48.98 -20.75
CA PHE A 419 -42.40 -47.89 -21.50
C PHE A 419 -41.04 -47.55 -20.92
N GLU A 420 -40.46 -48.34 -20.02
CA GLU A 420 -39.19 -48.10 -19.33
C GLU A 420 -39.09 -46.72 -18.70
N LEU A 421 -40.20 -46.27 -18.05
CA LEU A 421 -40.31 -44.96 -17.40
C LEU A 421 -39.94 -45.08 -15.92
N ASP A 422 -39.49 -43.99 -15.32
CA ASP A 422 -39.37 -43.92 -13.87
C ASP A 422 -40.68 -43.41 -13.16
N ASP A 423 -40.65 -43.39 -11.83
CA ASP A 423 -41.82 -43.03 -11.03
C ASP A 423 -42.30 -41.59 -11.30
N VAL A 424 -41.34 -40.66 -11.51
CA VAL A 424 -41.60 -39.23 -11.75
C VAL A 424 -42.29 -39.03 -13.11
N GLN A 425 -41.80 -39.73 -14.13
CA GLN A 425 -42.39 -39.72 -15.49
C GLN A 425 -43.78 -40.37 -15.50
N ALA A 426 -43.91 -41.52 -14.86
CA ALA A 426 -45.20 -42.22 -14.76
C ALA A 426 -46.23 -41.39 -13.99
N GLN A 427 -45.85 -40.69 -12.93
CA GLN A 427 -46.72 -39.78 -12.20
C GLN A 427 -47.15 -38.61 -13.09
N ALA A 428 -46.23 -38.00 -13.84
CA ALA A 428 -46.57 -36.89 -14.75
C ALA A 428 -47.54 -37.30 -15.86
N ILE A 429 -47.45 -38.56 -16.34
CA ILE A 429 -48.39 -39.15 -17.32
C ILE A 429 -49.79 -39.33 -16.72
N VAL A 430 -49.86 -39.87 -15.52
CA VAL A 430 -51.16 -40.08 -14.83
C VAL A 430 -51.85 -38.77 -14.51
N ASP A 431 -51.07 -37.73 -14.16
CA ASP A 431 -51.57 -36.40 -13.85
C ASP A 431 -51.86 -35.57 -15.09
N MET A 432 -51.62 -36.08 -16.29
CA MET A 432 -51.80 -35.39 -17.56
C MET A 432 -53.27 -35.07 -17.82
N ARG A 433 -53.53 -33.81 -18.15
CA ARG A 433 -54.90 -33.34 -18.48
C ARG A 433 -55.32 -33.78 -19.87
N LEU A 434 -56.58 -34.14 -20.07
CA LEU A 434 -57.12 -34.55 -21.37
C LEU A 434 -56.85 -33.58 -22.52
N ARG A 435 -56.79 -32.28 -22.25
CA ARG A 435 -56.44 -31.29 -23.29
C ARG A 435 -55.03 -31.45 -23.86
N ALA A 436 -54.11 -32.01 -23.10
CA ALA A 436 -52.72 -32.25 -23.54
C ALA A 436 -52.64 -33.32 -24.64
N LEU A 437 -53.69 -34.06 -24.89
CA LEU A 437 -53.79 -35.08 -25.94
C LEU A 437 -54.07 -34.46 -27.35
N THR A 438 -54.26 -33.14 -27.46
CA THR A 438 -54.47 -32.49 -28.75
C THR A 438 -53.17 -32.29 -29.49
N GLY A 439 -53.17 -32.37 -30.84
CA GLY A 439 -51.96 -32.19 -31.63
C GLY A 439 -51.25 -30.87 -31.42
N LEU A 440 -52.04 -29.81 -31.16
CA LEU A 440 -51.47 -28.48 -30.88
C LEU A 440 -50.69 -28.41 -29.54
N GLU A 441 -51.12 -29.17 -28.53
CA GLU A 441 -50.37 -29.25 -27.23
C GLU A 441 -49.14 -30.14 -27.39
N ARG A 442 -49.18 -31.17 -28.21
CA ARG A 442 -48.01 -32.00 -28.57
C ARG A 442 -46.92 -31.16 -29.19
N GLU A 443 -47.21 -30.36 -30.23
CA GLU A 443 -46.24 -29.45 -30.87
C GLU A 443 -45.61 -28.47 -29.85
N LYS A 444 -46.39 -28.00 -28.87
CA LYS A 444 -45.85 -27.15 -27.80
C LYS A 444 -44.87 -27.87 -26.90
N LEU A 445 -45.19 -29.14 -26.53
CA LEU A 445 -44.28 -29.94 -25.67
C LEU A 445 -43.02 -30.32 -26.43
N GLU A 446 -43.10 -30.64 -27.74
CA GLU A 446 -41.93 -30.91 -28.58
C GLU A 446 -41.03 -29.66 -28.68
N LYS A 447 -41.61 -28.47 -28.88
CA LYS A 447 -40.90 -27.21 -28.91
C LYS A 447 -40.26 -26.86 -27.59
N GLU A 448 -41.00 -26.99 -26.46
CA GLU A 448 -40.46 -26.80 -25.10
C GLU A 448 -39.32 -27.75 -24.82
N TYR A 449 -39.38 -29.01 -25.24
CA TYR A 449 -38.33 -29.99 -25.08
C TYR A 449 -37.06 -29.59 -25.86
N ALA A 450 -37.20 -29.15 -27.15
CA ALA A 450 -36.12 -28.72 -27.96
C ALA A 450 -35.43 -27.46 -27.38
N GLU A 451 -36.21 -26.49 -26.92
CA GLU A 451 -35.70 -25.28 -26.27
C GLU A 451 -34.94 -25.61 -24.99
N LEU A 452 -35.44 -26.54 -24.17
CA LEU A 452 -34.76 -27.01 -22.97
C LEU A 452 -33.47 -27.76 -23.28
N MET A 453 -33.44 -28.59 -24.31
CA MET A 453 -32.23 -29.31 -24.72
C MET A 453 -31.16 -28.33 -25.18
N ALA A 454 -31.50 -27.29 -25.96
CA ALA A 454 -30.58 -26.23 -26.35
C ALA A 454 -30.07 -25.42 -25.12
N GLN A 455 -30.97 -25.18 -24.15
CA GLN A 455 -30.58 -24.53 -22.90
C GLN A 455 -29.62 -25.39 -22.09
N ILE A 456 -29.89 -26.69 -21.96
CA ILE A 456 -29.01 -27.65 -21.26
C ILE A 456 -27.61 -27.64 -21.89
N GLU A 457 -27.52 -27.76 -23.21
CA GLU A 457 -26.24 -27.72 -23.92
C GLU A 457 -25.48 -26.42 -23.65
N ARG A 458 -26.16 -25.28 -23.69
CA ARG A 458 -25.55 -23.97 -23.36
C ARG A 458 -25.04 -23.92 -21.92
N LEU A 459 -25.85 -24.38 -20.96
CA LEU A 459 -25.46 -24.35 -19.54
C LEU A 459 -24.31 -25.31 -19.24
N GLU A 460 -24.28 -26.47 -19.88
CA GLU A 460 -23.16 -27.41 -19.79
C GLU A 460 -21.88 -26.83 -20.39
N ALA A 461 -21.95 -26.13 -21.51
CA ALA A 461 -20.81 -25.44 -22.12
C ALA A 461 -20.24 -24.36 -21.19
N ILE A 462 -21.08 -23.56 -20.53
CA ILE A 462 -20.65 -22.53 -19.57
C ILE A 462 -19.93 -23.15 -18.38
N LEU A 463 -20.39 -24.31 -17.90
CA LEU A 463 -19.74 -25.00 -16.77
C LEU A 463 -18.43 -25.71 -17.15
N ALA A 464 -18.27 -26.06 -18.42
CA ALA A 464 -17.07 -26.74 -18.92
C ALA A 464 -15.93 -25.79 -19.27
N ASP A 465 -16.22 -24.52 -19.55
CA ASP A 465 -15.24 -23.54 -20.01
C ASP A 465 -15.29 -22.26 -19.15
N GLU A 466 -14.20 -22.01 -18.41
CA GLU A 466 -14.03 -20.83 -17.57
C GLU A 466 -14.14 -19.51 -18.36
N LYS A 467 -13.69 -19.49 -19.62
CA LYS A 467 -13.79 -18.29 -20.46
C LYS A 467 -15.22 -17.96 -20.83
N LEU A 468 -16.03 -18.97 -21.06
CA LEU A 468 -17.48 -18.77 -21.29
C LEU A 468 -18.18 -18.28 -20.03
N LEU A 469 -17.80 -18.81 -18.86
CA LEU A 469 -18.32 -18.35 -17.58
C LEU A 469 -17.98 -16.88 -17.33
N LEU A 470 -16.71 -16.49 -17.55
CA LEU A 470 -16.25 -15.10 -17.45
C LEU A 470 -16.97 -14.20 -18.46
N GLY A 471 -17.24 -14.70 -19.67
CA GLY A 471 -18.03 -14.00 -20.68
C GLY A 471 -19.45 -13.68 -20.21
N VAL A 472 -20.13 -14.62 -19.54
CA VAL A 472 -21.45 -14.39 -18.94
C VAL A 472 -21.41 -13.32 -17.85
N ILE A 473 -20.42 -13.39 -16.94
CA ILE A 473 -20.23 -12.38 -15.89
C ILE A 473 -20.00 -10.99 -16.51
N ARG A 474 -19.16 -10.93 -17.54
CA ARG A 474 -18.88 -9.69 -18.28
C ARG A 474 -20.13 -9.06 -18.88
N GLU A 475 -20.94 -9.85 -19.56
CA GLU A 475 -22.19 -9.36 -20.18
C GLU A 475 -23.16 -8.84 -19.12
N GLU A 476 -23.36 -9.58 -18.04
CA GLU A 476 -24.29 -9.23 -16.99
C GLU A 476 -23.88 -7.95 -16.25
N ILE A 477 -22.59 -7.78 -15.94
CA ILE A 477 -22.11 -6.59 -15.23
C ILE A 477 -22.17 -5.34 -16.12
N LEU A 478 -21.97 -5.48 -17.43
CA LEU A 478 -22.11 -4.39 -18.39
C LEU A 478 -23.58 -3.89 -18.49
N VAL A 479 -24.54 -4.79 -18.42
CA VAL A 479 -25.97 -4.41 -18.36
C VAL A 479 -26.26 -3.56 -17.10
N ILE A 480 -25.64 -3.89 -15.98
CA ILE A 480 -25.78 -3.10 -14.75
C ILE A 480 -25.12 -1.72 -14.92
N LYS A 481 -23.94 -1.65 -15.51
CA LYS A 481 -23.28 -0.38 -15.85
C LYS A 481 -24.17 0.54 -16.69
N ASP A 482 -24.77 -0.01 -17.74
CA ASP A 482 -25.60 0.77 -18.65
C ASP A 482 -26.92 1.23 -17.99
N LYS A 483 -27.48 0.41 -17.10
CA LYS A 483 -28.78 0.66 -16.46
C LYS A 483 -28.68 1.64 -15.30
N TYR A 484 -27.58 1.60 -14.52
CA TYR A 484 -27.46 2.33 -13.27
C TYR A 484 -26.27 3.31 -13.23
N GLY A 485 -25.35 3.23 -14.19
CA GLY A 485 -24.17 4.09 -14.22
C GLY A 485 -24.54 5.57 -14.47
N ASP A 486 -24.00 6.43 -13.61
CA ASP A 486 -24.09 7.88 -13.74
C ASP A 486 -22.71 8.53 -13.92
N ASP A 487 -22.67 9.84 -14.07
CA ASP A 487 -21.44 10.57 -14.22
C ASP A 487 -20.78 10.81 -12.85
N ARG A 488 -19.45 10.97 -12.87
CA ARG A 488 -18.66 11.29 -11.68
C ARG A 488 -19.13 12.60 -11.06
N ARG A 489 -19.31 12.60 -9.74
CA ARG A 489 -19.71 13.77 -8.95
C ARG A 489 -18.50 14.53 -8.42
N THR A 490 -17.47 13.83 -7.97
CA THR A 490 -16.26 14.40 -7.39
C THR A 490 -15.23 14.71 -8.48
N SER A 491 -14.80 15.96 -8.58
CA SER A 491 -13.73 16.37 -9.48
C SER A 491 -12.35 16.04 -8.88
N ILE A 492 -11.36 15.87 -9.74
CA ILE A 492 -9.96 15.69 -9.32
C ILE A 492 -9.20 16.90 -9.86
N GLY A 493 -8.78 17.76 -8.96
CA GLY A 493 -8.05 18.97 -9.25
C GLY A 493 -6.55 18.82 -9.02
N PHE A 494 -5.85 19.87 -9.40
CA PHE A 494 -4.43 19.98 -9.15
C PHE A 494 -4.17 20.32 -7.69
N ASP A 495 -3.18 19.67 -7.06
CA ASP A 495 -2.73 20.02 -5.73
C ASP A 495 -1.47 20.87 -5.81
N GLU A 496 -1.58 22.13 -5.40
CA GLU A 496 -0.41 23.03 -5.28
C GLU A 496 0.68 22.46 -4.34
N TYR A 497 0.33 21.49 -3.49
CA TYR A 497 1.27 20.79 -2.62
C TYR A 497 1.72 19.43 -3.18
N ASP A 498 1.19 18.95 -4.30
CA ASP A 498 1.69 17.79 -5.04
C ASP A 498 2.95 18.11 -5.85
N ILE A 499 3.20 19.40 -6.10
CA ILE A 499 4.56 19.86 -6.34
C ILE A 499 5.26 19.72 -5.00
N SER A 500 5.91 18.60 -4.78
CA SER A 500 6.77 18.46 -3.61
C SER A 500 7.77 19.60 -3.67
N MET A 501 8.18 20.17 -2.52
CA MET A 501 9.32 21.11 -2.50
C MET A 501 10.53 20.51 -3.27
N GLU A 502 10.54 19.19 -3.40
CA GLU A 502 11.52 18.41 -4.15
C GLU A 502 11.40 18.64 -5.67
N ASP A 503 10.17 18.74 -6.24
CA ASP A 503 9.95 18.96 -7.68
C ASP A 503 10.26 20.41 -8.11
N LEU A 504 10.29 21.34 -7.16
CA LEU A 504 10.70 22.73 -7.37
C LEU A 504 12.23 22.93 -7.31
N ILE A 505 12.96 21.94 -6.80
CA ILE A 505 14.41 21.97 -6.69
C ILE A 505 14.99 21.36 -7.97
N PRO A 506 15.80 22.08 -8.72
CA PRO A 506 16.39 21.54 -9.92
C PRO A 506 17.29 20.34 -9.59
N LYS A 507 17.20 19.31 -10.41
CA LYS A 507 18.12 18.15 -10.35
C LYS A 507 19.50 18.61 -10.85
N GLU A 508 20.42 18.87 -9.94
CA GLU A 508 21.76 19.36 -10.24
C GLU A 508 22.79 18.46 -9.56
N ASN A 509 23.93 18.31 -10.22
CA ASN A 509 25.08 17.68 -9.59
C ASN A 509 25.68 18.65 -8.56
N ILE A 510 25.92 18.13 -7.40
CA ILE A 510 26.46 18.89 -6.27
C ILE A 510 27.70 18.22 -5.68
N VAL A 511 28.60 19.02 -5.19
CA VAL A 511 29.75 18.58 -4.42
C VAL A 511 29.47 18.81 -2.94
N ILE A 512 29.53 17.75 -2.15
CA ILE A 512 29.37 17.80 -0.70
C ILE A 512 30.74 17.67 -0.06
N THR A 513 31.03 18.58 0.85
CA THR A 513 32.25 18.54 1.66
C THR A 513 31.89 18.47 3.13
N MET A 514 32.56 17.57 3.85
CA MET A 514 32.41 17.42 5.30
C MET A 514 33.77 17.39 5.98
N THR A 515 33.87 18.10 7.10
CA THR A 515 35.08 18.14 7.91
C THR A 515 35.06 17.14 9.04
N LYS A 516 36.22 16.85 9.62
CA LYS A 516 36.38 15.96 10.78
C LYS A 516 35.55 16.40 12.00
N LEU A 517 35.45 17.68 12.22
CA LEU A 517 34.61 18.26 13.29
C LEU A 517 33.14 18.31 12.96
N GLY A 518 32.72 17.81 11.77
CA GLY A 518 31.32 17.67 11.37
C GLY A 518 30.71 18.94 10.77
N TYR A 519 31.49 19.82 10.17
CA TYR A 519 30.96 20.90 9.33
C TYR A 519 30.70 20.36 7.94
N ILE A 520 29.49 20.56 7.41
CA ILE A 520 29.06 20.08 6.10
C ILE A 520 28.48 21.23 5.26
N LYS A 521 28.68 21.16 3.96
CA LYS A 521 28.08 22.06 2.96
C LYS A 521 27.93 21.38 1.62
N ARG A 522 27.04 21.90 0.79
CA ARG A 522 26.97 21.57 -0.64
C ARG A 522 27.42 22.76 -1.48
N MET A 523 27.93 22.49 -2.66
CA MET A 523 28.30 23.46 -3.67
C MET A 523 27.86 22.93 -5.02
N SER A 524 27.56 23.83 -5.99
CA SER A 524 27.35 23.46 -7.38
C SER A 524 28.66 22.90 -7.98
N ASP A 525 28.53 21.91 -8.85
CA ASP A 525 29.64 21.31 -9.62
C ASP A 525 30.42 22.36 -10.43
N ASP A 526 29.74 23.32 -11.00
CA ASP A 526 30.35 24.47 -11.73
C ASP A 526 31.42 25.23 -10.93
N THR A 527 31.43 25.08 -9.62
CA THR A 527 32.37 25.76 -8.72
C THR A 527 33.77 25.12 -8.76
N PHE A 528 33.88 23.89 -9.24
CA PHE A 528 35.16 23.12 -9.34
C PHE A 528 35.55 22.88 -10.81
N LYS A 529 35.87 23.92 -11.55
CA LYS A 529 36.40 23.77 -12.92
C LYS A 529 37.75 23.10 -12.91
N ALA A 530 37.94 22.10 -13.77
CA ALA A 530 39.20 21.41 -13.99
C ALA A 530 40.34 22.39 -14.27
N GLN A 531 41.45 22.28 -13.54
CA GLN A 531 42.68 23.05 -13.78
C GLN A 531 43.70 22.21 -14.54
N ASN A 532 44.38 22.82 -15.48
CA ASN A 532 45.48 22.19 -16.21
C ASN A 532 46.65 21.81 -15.26
N ARG A 533 47.44 20.80 -15.62
CA ARG A 533 48.63 20.35 -14.91
C ARG A 533 49.54 21.56 -14.53
N GLY A 534 49.86 21.71 -13.22
CA GLY A 534 50.67 22.82 -12.69
C GLY A 534 49.87 23.96 -12.03
N GLY A 535 48.52 23.85 -11.95
CA GLY A 535 47.71 24.82 -11.22
C GLY A 535 47.96 24.78 -9.70
N LYS A 536 47.90 25.93 -9.05
CA LYS A 536 47.91 26.04 -7.58
C LYS A 536 46.57 25.55 -7.10
N GLY A 537 46.46 24.38 -6.52
CA GLY A 537 45.25 23.76 -6.03
C GLY A 537 44.28 24.76 -5.36
N ILE A 538 42.98 24.49 -5.45
CA ILE A 538 41.92 25.39 -4.97
C ILE A 538 41.54 24.96 -3.54
N LYS A 539 41.52 25.91 -2.60
CA LYS A 539 41.04 25.64 -1.23
C LYS A 539 39.54 25.46 -1.21
N GLY A 540 39.08 24.21 -0.98
CA GLY A 540 37.67 23.83 -1.07
C GLY A 540 36.82 24.26 0.13
N MET A 541 37.40 24.50 1.30
CA MET A 541 36.71 24.87 2.52
C MET A 541 37.62 25.63 3.49
N GLN A 542 37.06 26.59 4.24
CA GLN A 542 37.78 27.20 5.36
C GLN A 542 37.55 26.34 6.59
N THR A 543 38.62 25.81 7.16
CA THR A 543 38.57 24.98 8.37
C THR A 543 39.04 25.78 9.58
N LEU A 544 38.72 25.29 10.79
CA LEU A 544 39.35 25.72 12.03
C LEU A 544 40.78 25.24 12.07
N ASP A 545 41.62 25.80 12.96
CA ASP A 545 43.06 25.45 13.04
C ASP A 545 43.34 23.97 13.28
N GLU A 546 42.40 23.24 13.87
CA GLU A 546 42.48 21.79 14.15
C GLU A 546 41.51 20.92 13.30
N ASP A 547 40.87 21.49 12.28
CA ASP A 547 39.87 20.82 11.44
C ASP A 547 40.34 20.66 10.00
N TYR A 548 39.86 19.59 9.33
CA TYR A 548 40.19 19.31 7.93
C TYR A 548 39.04 18.66 7.20
N VAL A 549 39.04 18.71 5.88
CA VAL A 549 38.04 18.05 5.05
C VAL A 549 38.30 16.54 5.10
N GLU A 550 37.39 15.79 5.68
CA GLU A 550 37.46 14.32 5.79
C GLU A 550 36.77 13.64 4.62
N GLU A 551 35.61 14.15 4.20
CA GLU A 551 34.82 13.61 3.10
C GLU A 551 34.54 14.69 2.05
N LEU A 552 34.72 14.33 0.79
CA LEU A 552 34.36 15.11 -0.38
C LEU A 552 33.82 14.13 -1.40
N PHE A 553 32.59 14.32 -1.86
CA PHE A 553 31.98 13.45 -2.87
C PHE A 553 30.98 14.22 -3.72
N MET A 554 30.79 13.76 -4.95
CA MET A 554 29.78 14.24 -5.87
C MET A 554 28.52 13.42 -5.73
N THR A 555 27.38 14.09 -5.83
CA THR A 555 26.06 13.47 -5.82
C THR A 555 25.08 14.41 -6.49
N ASN A 556 23.80 14.03 -6.53
CA ASN A 556 22.73 14.87 -7.07
C ASN A 556 21.90 15.47 -5.92
N THR A 557 21.28 16.62 -6.16
CA THR A 557 20.39 17.29 -5.19
C THR A 557 19.31 16.36 -4.66
N HIS A 558 18.79 15.41 -5.46
CA HIS A 558 17.70 14.50 -5.13
C HIS A 558 18.14 13.16 -4.53
N HIS A 559 19.46 12.84 -4.58
CA HIS A 559 19.96 11.60 -3.99
C HIS A 559 19.85 11.63 -2.47
N TYR A 560 19.67 10.46 -1.87
CA TYR A 560 19.76 10.29 -0.43
C TYR A 560 21.23 10.18 0.00
N ILE A 561 21.53 10.78 1.14
CA ILE A 561 22.82 10.70 1.78
C ILE A 561 22.64 10.07 3.14
N MET A 562 23.27 8.92 3.34
CA MET A 562 23.23 8.20 4.61
C MET A 562 24.47 8.53 5.44
N PHE A 563 24.25 8.88 6.68
CA PHE A 563 25.26 9.21 7.67
C PHE A 563 25.29 8.15 8.75
N PHE A 564 26.36 7.38 8.82
CA PHE A 564 26.56 6.36 9.84
C PHE A 564 27.39 6.92 10.98
N THR A 565 27.07 6.55 12.24
CA THR A 565 27.73 7.05 13.43
C THR A 565 28.54 5.96 14.12
N ASN A 566 29.52 6.38 14.92
CA ASN A 566 30.33 5.48 15.74
C ASN A 566 29.50 4.64 16.73
N THR A 567 28.31 5.10 17.10
CA THR A 567 27.36 4.38 17.97
C THR A 567 26.48 3.37 17.21
N GLY A 568 26.73 3.17 15.91
CA GLY A 568 26.00 2.21 15.07
C GLY A 568 24.61 2.65 14.66
N ARG A 569 24.37 3.95 14.59
CA ARG A 569 23.12 4.53 14.08
C ARG A 569 23.32 5.05 12.66
N VAL A 570 22.20 5.19 11.92
CA VAL A 570 22.17 5.78 10.59
C VAL A 570 21.11 6.87 10.53
N TYR A 571 21.46 7.97 9.89
CA TYR A 571 20.60 9.11 9.59
C TYR A 571 20.57 9.30 8.07
N ARG A 572 19.55 9.98 7.57
CA ARG A 572 19.37 10.20 6.13
C ARG A 572 18.92 11.63 5.86
N LEU A 573 19.55 12.27 4.88
CA LEU A 573 19.12 13.54 4.29
C LEU A 573 19.08 13.42 2.78
N LYS A 574 18.32 14.28 2.14
CA LYS A 574 18.42 14.54 0.71
C LYS A 574 19.55 15.52 0.43
N GLY A 575 20.17 15.45 -0.75
CA GLY A 575 21.25 16.37 -1.13
C GLY A 575 20.86 17.83 -0.99
N TYR A 576 19.64 18.19 -1.37
CA TYR A 576 19.11 19.56 -1.26
C TYR A 576 18.87 20.03 0.18
N GLU A 577 18.71 19.14 1.15
CA GLU A 577 18.56 19.49 2.58
C GLU A 577 19.88 19.97 3.20
N ILE A 578 21.03 19.71 2.55
CA ILE A 578 22.33 20.22 2.97
C ILE A 578 22.45 21.68 2.50
N PRO A 579 22.74 22.63 3.39
CA PRO A 579 22.81 24.04 3.03
C PRO A 579 23.88 24.33 1.97
N GLU A 580 23.48 25.12 0.97
CA GLU A 580 24.41 25.62 -0.02
C GLU A 580 25.31 26.69 0.60
N ALA A 581 26.59 26.65 0.24
CA ALA A 581 27.53 27.61 0.77
C ALA A 581 28.68 27.86 -0.20
N SER A 582 29.22 29.06 -0.15
CA SER A 582 30.35 29.43 -0.99
C SER A 582 31.59 28.58 -0.71
N ARG A 583 32.47 28.45 -1.70
CA ARG A 583 33.70 27.67 -1.61
C ARG A 583 34.57 28.00 -0.37
N THR A 584 34.63 29.26 0.01
CA THR A 584 35.45 29.72 1.13
C THR A 584 34.76 29.69 2.49
N SER A 585 33.47 29.32 2.54
CA SER A 585 32.72 29.24 3.79
C SER A 585 33.03 27.93 4.57
N ARG A 586 32.80 27.94 5.87
CA ARG A 586 32.96 26.76 6.76
C ARG A 586 31.82 25.75 6.61
N GLY A 587 30.65 26.16 6.08
CA GLY A 587 29.45 25.35 6.08
C GLY A 587 28.72 25.33 7.44
N THR A 588 27.79 24.38 7.59
CA THR A 588 26.91 24.23 8.75
C THR A 588 27.33 23.01 9.57
N ALA A 589 27.29 23.10 10.90
CA ALA A 589 27.56 21.95 11.75
C ALA A 589 26.48 20.88 11.55
N ILE A 590 26.85 19.63 11.30
CA ILE A 590 25.96 18.51 11.01
C ILE A 590 24.94 18.26 12.12
N ILE A 591 25.27 18.58 13.35
CA ILE A 591 24.36 18.49 14.51
C ILE A 591 23.12 19.40 14.38
N ASN A 592 23.20 20.45 13.54
CA ASN A 592 22.06 21.32 13.26
C ASN A 592 21.13 20.72 12.18
N LEU A 593 21.60 19.72 11.45
CA LEU A 593 20.84 19.06 10.39
C LEU A 593 20.30 17.69 10.84
N LEU A 594 21.09 16.98 11.65
CA LEU A 594 20.78 15.64 12.16
C LEU A 594 20.60 15.69 13.69
N GLN A 595 19.63 14.94 14.19
CA GLN A 595 19.38 14.80 15.63
C GLN A 595 20.35 13.79 16.24
N LEU A 596 21.66 14.13 16.26
CA LEU A 596 22.69 13.28 16.82
C LEU A 596 22.55 13.20 18.34
N MET A 597 22.82 12.02 18.91
CA MET A 597 22.88 11.83 20.35
C MET A 597 24.20 12.38 20.92
N PRO A 598 24.27 12.72 22.20
CA PRO A 598 25.52 13.14 22.81
C PRO A 598 26.65 12.11 22.61
N GLY A 599 27.79 12.55 22.08
CA GLY A 599 28.94 11.70 21.82
C GLY A 599 28.92 10.96 20.48
N GLU A 600 27.85 11.08 19.68
CA GLU A 600 27.84 10.55 18.31
C GLU A 600 28.73 11.36 17.38
N LYS A 601 29.49 10.63 16.56
CA LYS A 601 30.34 11.17 15.50
C LYS A 601 30.05 10.43 14.19
N ILE A 602 30.03 11.14 13.07
CA ILE A 602 29.90 10.50 11.78
C ILE A 602 31.17 9.70 11.46
N THR A 603 31.03 8.48 11.03
CA THR A 603 32.13 7.55 10.68
C THR A 603 32.10 7.16 9.20
N ALA A 604 30.95 7.26 8.54
CA ALA A 604 30.85 7.02 7.11
C ALA A 604 29.68 7.81 6.52
N VAL A 605 29.86 8.23 5.28
CA VAL A 605 28.84 8.94 4.49
C VAL A 605 28.69 8.21 3.16
N ILE A 606 27.46 7.79 2.82
CA ILE A 606 27.19 7.02 1.62
C ILE A 606 26.07 7.69 0.84
N PRO A 607 26.33 8.24 -0.35
CA PRO A 607 25.28 8.71 -1.25
C PRO A 607 24.59 7.50 -1.90
N ILE A 608 23.26 7.57 -2.02
CA ILE A 608 22.41 6.53 -2.60
C ILE A 608 21.46 7.19 -3.59
N ASP A 609 21.51 6.71 -4.82
CA ASP A 609 20.61 7.13 -5.90
C ASP A 609 19.30 6.32 -5.89
N TYR A 610 19.37 5.01 -5.75
CA TYR A 610 18.22 4.10 -5.68
C TYR A 610 18.54 2.84 -4.87
N TYR A 611 17.51 2.04 -4.56
CA TYR A 611 17.62 0.81 -3.80
C TYR A 611 17.42 -0.40 -4.72
N ARG A 612 18.49 -1.17 -4.99
CA ARG A 612 18.42 -2.45 -5.71
C ARG A 612 18.40 -3.62 -4.74
N ASP A 613 17.86 -4.74 -5.17
CA ASP A 613 17.79 -5.97 -4.37
C ASP A 613 19.16 -6.59 -4.05
N GLN A 614 20.13 -6.32 -4.91
CA GLN A 614 21.48 -6.88 -4.82
C GLN A 614 22.46 -5.96 -4.09
N ASP A 615 21.99 -4.83 -3.59
CA ASP A 615 22.82 -3.85 -2.91
C ASP A 615 22.88 -4.13 -1.40
N TYR A 616 24.08 -4.14 -0.87
CA TYR A 616 24.33 -4.37 0.54
C TYR A 616 25.26 -3.31 1.12
N LEU A 617 25.18 -3.17 2.43
CA LEU A 617 26.14 -2.42 3.22
C LEU A 617 26.94 -3.40 4.07
N ILE A 618 28.27 -3.33 3.95
CA ILE A 618 29.18 -4.05 4.81
C ILE A 618 29.74 -3.07 5.86
N MET A 619 29.71 -3.49 7.12
CA MET A 619 30.08 -2.68 8.28
C MET A 619 31.19 -3.37 9.04
N ALA A 620 32.15 -2.59 9.55
CA ALA A 620 33.21 -3.11 10.42
C ALA A 620 33.22 -2.36 11.75
N THR A 621 33.42 -3.11 12.85
CA THR A 621 33.58 -2.54 14.18
C THR A 621 35.01 -2.58 14.66
N LYS A 622 35.35 -1.71 15.59
CA LYS A 622 36.65 -1.57 16.22
C LYS A 622 37.14 -2.87 16.87
N LYS A 623 36.20 -3.67 17.44
CA LYS A 623 36.51 -4.98 18.04
C LYS A 623 36.49 -6.15 17.03
N GLY A 624 36.50 -5.84 15.73
CA GLY A 624 36.71 -6.81 14.67
C GLY A 624 35.46 -7.63 14.28
N LEU A 625 34.29 -7.13 14.57
CA LEU A 625 33.04 -7.69 14.02
C LEU A 625 32.77 -7.09 12.64
N VAL A 626 32.18 -7.89 11.77
CA VAL A 626 31.71 -7.46 10.46
C VAL A 626 30.23 -7.86 10.30
N LYS A 627 29.49 -7.02 9.62
CA LYS A 627 28.07 -7.23 9.36
C LYS A 627 27.75 -6.85 7.93
N LYS A 628 26.93 -7.65 7.28
CA LYS A 628 26.33 -7.32 5.98
C LYS A 628 24.83 -7.20 6.11
N THR A 629 24.25 -6.16 5.56
CA THR A 629 22.81 -5.88 5.60
C THR A 629 22.35 -5.38 4.24
N SER A 630 21.19 -5.87 3.77
CA SER A 630 20.60 -5.35 2.53
C SER A 630 20.29 -3.86 2.65
N LEU A 631 20.56 -3.11 1.60
CA LEU A 631 20.30 -1.67 1.55
C LEU A 631 18.80 -1.35 1.75
N ARG A 632 17.92 -2.24 1.33
CA ARG A 632 16.45 -2.12 1.54
C ARG A 632 16.03 -1.98 2.99
N GLU A 633 16.78 -2.55 3.93
CA GLU A 633 16.51 -2.41 5.36
C GLU A 633 16.57 -0.95 5.84
N TYR A 634 17.16 -0.06 5.04
CA TYR A 634 17.34 1.36 5.33
C TYR A 634 16.45 2.30 4.51
N MET A 635 15.45 1.78 3.80
CA MET A 635 14.52 2.61 3.01
C MET A 635 13.73 3.60 3.88
N ASN A 636 13.43 3.25 5.13
CA ASN A 636 12.60 4.04 6.03
C ASN A 636 13.37 4.58 7.23
N VAL A 637 14.45 5.34 6.97
CA VAL A 637 15.20 6.02 8.04
C VAL A 637 14.44 7.28 8.48
N ARG A 638 14.10 7.35 9.77
CA ARG A 638 13.43 8.52 10.37
C ARG A 638 14.44 9.63 10.68
N LYS A 639 13.99 10.87 10.83
CA LYS A 639 14.84 12.02 11.22
C LYS A 639 15.56 11.83 12.57
N THR A 640 14.98 11.02 13.48
CA THR A 640 15.58 10.66 14.77
C THR A 640 16.68 9.60 14.66
N GLY A 641 17.00 9.15 13.43
CA GLY A 641 17.94 8.07 13.18
C GLY A 641 17.36 6.68 13.43
N LEU A 642 18.08 5.68 12.95
CA LEU A 642 17.73 4.29 13.01
C LEU A 642 18.94 3.46 13.44
N ALA A 643 18.77 2.39 14.22
CA ALA A 643 19.86 1.47 14.51
C ALA A 643 20.31 0.73 13.24
N ALA A 644 21.56 0.85 12.87
CA ALA A 644 22.17 0.17 11.73
C ALA A 644 22.84 -1.14 12.13
N ILE A 645 23.43 -1.17 13.31
CA ILE A 645 24.07 -2.33 13.91
C ILE A 645 23.92 -2.24 15.43
N THR A 646 23.75 -3.38 16.11
CA THR A 646 23.84 -3.44 17.56
C THR A 646 25.31 -3.66 17.95
N LEU A 647 25.88 -2.71 18.64
CA LEU A 647 27.27 -2.77 19.09
C LEU A 647 27.35 -3.48 20.46
N ARG A 648 28.48 -4.11 20.74
CA ARG A 648 28.82 -4.61 22.08
C ARG A 648 29.30 -3.45 22.95
N ASP A 649 29.35 -3.69 24.25
CA ASP A 649 29.91 -2.73 25.20
C ASP A 649 31.33 -2.33 24.81
N GLU A 650 31.60 -1.01 24.79
CA GLU A 650 32.86 -0.41 24.39
C GLU A 650 33.32 -0.72 22.96
N ASP A 651 32.40 -1.11 22.06
CA ASP A 651 32.70 -1.26 20.64
C ASP A 651 32.18 -0.04 19.86
N GLU A 652 32.80 0.25 18.75
CA GLU A 652 32.44 1.38 17.88
C GLU A 652 32.37 0.90 16.42
N LEU A 653 31.41 1.44 15.69
CA LEU A 653 31.38 1.30 14.24
C LEU A 653 32.47 2.20 13.64
N ILE A 654 33.38 1.63 12.86
CA ILE A 654 34.54 2.38 12.32
C ILE A 654 34.39 2.69 10.84
N GLU A 655 33.79 1.80 10.07
CA GLU A 655 33.67 1.97 8.62
C GLU A 655 32.45 1.24 8.08
N VAL A 656 31.83 1.83 7.05
CA VAL A 656 30.72 1.26 6.29
C VAL A 656 31.05 1.42 4.81
N LYS A 657 30.84 0.38 4.03
CA LYS A 657 31.06 0.37 2.58
C LYS A 657 29.83 -0.18 1.87
N PHE A 658 29.58 0.37 0.69
CA PHE A 658 28.61 -0.17 -0.24
C PHE A 658 29.20 -1.38 -0.97
N THR A 659 28.42 -2.43 -1.19
CA THR A 659 28.86 -3.66 -1.86
C THR A 659 27.74 -4.35 -2.63
N ASP A 660 28.11 -5.05 -3.69
CA ASP A 660 27.26 -5.80 -4.61
C ASP A 660 27.23 -7.32 -4.32
N ASN A 661 27.70 -7.75 -3.16
CA ASN A 661 27.82 -9.14 -2.74
C ASN A 661 28.92 -9.96 -3.52
N ASN A 662 29.81 -9.31 -4.22
CA ASN A 662 30.88 -9.96 -5.00
C ASN A 662 32.27 -9.42 -4.69
N GLN A 663 32.50 -8.89 -3.49
CA GLN A 663 33.74 -8.21 -3.12
C GLN A 663 34.59 -9.06 -2.20
N GLU A 664 35.87 -8.77 -2.17
CA GLU A 664 36.80 -9.22 -1.13
C GLU A 664 37.09 -8.06 -0.18
N ILE A 665 37.09 -8.36 1.11
CA ILE A 665 37.25 -7.41 2.20
C ILE A 665 38.61 -7.57 2.83
N ILE A 666 39.29 -6.46 3.08
CA ILE A 666 40.53 -6.38 3.84
C ILE A 666 40.26 -5.61 5.13
N LEU A 667 40.53 -6.26 6.28
CA LEU A 667 40.54 -5.61 7.58
C LEU A 667 41.99 -5.51 8.05
N ALA A 668 42.39 -4.35 8.56
CA ALA A 668 43.72 -4.19 9.17
C ALA A 668 43.61 -3.69 10.60
N THR A 669 44.60 -4.09 11.42
CA THR A 669 44.63 -3.79 12.84
C THR A 669 45.75 -2.82 13.19
N LYS A 670 45.63 -2.17 14.33
CA LYS A 670 46.57 -1.24 14.92
C LYS A 670 47.93 -1.85 15.10
N TYR A 671 48.05 -3.14 15.42
CA TYR A 671 49.32 -3.85 15.60
C TYR A 671 49.84 -4.52 14.33
N GLY A 672 49.32 -4.09 13.16
CA GLY A 672 49.88 -4.47 11.86
C GLY A 672 49.52 -5.90 11.42
N GLN A 673 48.37 -6.41 11.83
CA GLN A 673 47.77 -7.60 11.26
C GLN A 673 46.75 -7.20 10.20
N CYS A 674 46.53 -8.08 9.22
CA CYS A 674 45.57 -7.89 8.16
C CYS A 674 44.95 -9.21 7.75
N ILE A 675 43.65 -9.24 7.50
CA ILE A 675 42.97 -10.39 6.96
C ILE A 675 42.22 -10.00 5.70
N ARG A 676 42.31 -10.82 4.66
CA ARG A 676 41.57 -10.72 3.42
C ARG A 676 40.63 -11.91 3.31
N PHE A 677 39.32 -11.70 3.08
CA PHE A 677 38.33 -12.77 2.92
C PHE A 677 37.22 -12.32 1.99
N ASN A 678 36.47 -13.29 1.43
CA ASN A 678 35.36 -13.02 0.56
C ASN A 678 34.13 -12.60 1.37
N GLU A 679 33.42 -11.55 0.94
CA GLU A 679 32.24 -11.04 1.63
C GLU A 679 31.06 -12.03 1.67
N THR A 680 31.02 -13.04 0.78
CA THR A 680 30.00 -14.10 0.80
C THR A 680 30.04 -14.92 2.07
N GLU A 681 31.20 -14.95 2.75
CA GLU A 681 31.33 -15.56 4.07
C GLU A 681 30.59 -14.79 5.18
N VAL A 682 30.19 -13.55 4.91
CA VAL A 682 29.39 -12.73 5.81
C VAL A 682 27.94 -12.84 5.36
N ARG A 683 27.16 -13.65 6.05
CA ARG A 683 25.73 -13.78 5.77
C ARG A 683 25.02 -12.43 5.97
N ALA A 684 24.13 -12.06 5.04
CA ALA A 684 23.28 -10.91 5.21
C ALA A 684 22.32 -11.11 6.40
N THR A 685 22.22 -10.09 7.24
CA THR A 685 21.41 -10.10 8.48
C THR A 685 20.64 -8.80 8.63
N GLY A 686 19.52 -8.85 9.34
CA GLY A 686 18.71 -7.65 9.62
C GLY A 686 19.44 -6.60 10.48
N ARG A 687 18.93 -5.38 10.50
CA ARG A 687 19.51 -4.19 11.14
C ARG A 687 19.93 -4.39 12.61
N ASN A 688 19.14 -5.10 13.40
CA ASN A 688 19.35 -5.27 14.84
C ASN A 688 20.37 -6.35 15.22
N SER A 689 21.13 -6.89 14.27
CA SER A 689 22.15 -7.89 14.56
C SER A 689 23.50 -7.24 14.90
N MET A 690 24.34 -7.97 15.66
CA MET A 690 25.69 -7.52 16.06
C MET A 690 26.75 -7.84 14.99
N GLY A 691 26.41 -8.65 13.99
CA GLY A 691 27.38 -9.15 13.03
C GLY A 691 28.12 -10.39 13.52
N VAL A 692 29.17 -10.74 12.79
CA VAL A 692 29.99 -11.93 12.99
C VAL A 692 31.47 -11.55 13.08
N ARG A 693 32.30 -12.42 13.63
CA ARG A 693 33.73 -12.14 13.74
C ARG A 693 34.39 -12.05 12.38
N GLY A 694 34.98 -10.88 12.04
CA GLY A 694 35.74 -10.63 10.83
C GLY A 694 37.19 -11.02 11.00
N ILE A 695 37.83 -10.61 12.08
CA ILE A 695 39.20 -10.95 12.45
C ILE A 695 39.26 -11.32 13.94
N ASN A 696 40.19 -12.20 14.29
CA ASN A 696 40.49 -12.57 15.67
C ASN A 696 41.62 -11.71 16.19
N LEU A 697 41.31 -10.69 16.95
CA LEU A 697 42.22 -9.70 17.48
C LEU A 697 43.08 -10.25 18.60
N ALA A 698 44.34 -9.80 18.67
CA ALA A 698 45.21 -9.99 19.83
C ALA A 698 44.72 -9.12 21.01
N ASP A 699 45.25 -9.36 22.20
CA ASP A 699 44.91 -8.55 23.36
C ASP A 699 45.27 -7.06 23.11
N ARG A 700 44.33 -6.16 23.39
CA ARG A 700 44.41 -4.70 23.17
C ARG A 700 44.64 -4.26 21.71
N ASP A 701 44.47 -5.14 20.72
CA ASP A 701 44.47 -4.77 19.31
C ASP A 701 43.07 -4.29 18.86
N GLU A 702 43.04 -3.44 17.87
CA GLU A 702 41.85 -2.81 17.35
C GLU A 702 41.87 -2.83 15.83
N VAL A 703 40.73 -3.01 15.18
CA VAL A 703 40.60 -2.76 13.74
C VAL A 703 40.63 -1.26 13.50
N ILE A 704 41.42 -0.83 12.54
CA ILE A 704 41.63 0.57 12.19
C ILE A 704 41.08 0.96 10.82
N GLY A 705 40.70 0.00 10.01
CA GLY A 705 40.11 0.27 8.70
C GLY A 705 39.69 -0.99 7.97
N MET A 706 38.74 -0.80 7.06
CA MET A 706 38.20 -1.80 6.15
C MET A 706 38.30 -1.28 4.70
N GLN A 707 38.86 -2.08 3.78
CA GLN A 707 38.89 -1.73 2.36
C GLN A 707 38.32 -2.87 1.51
N LEU A 708 37.77 -2.51 0.36
CA LEU A 708 37.39 -3.48 -0.66
C LEU A 708 38.54 -3.61 -1.67
N VAL A 709 38.83 -4.84 -2.08
CA VAL A 709 39.98 -5.14 -3.00
C VAL A 709 39.82 -4.42 -4.34
N THR A 710 38.59 -4.21 -4.79
CA THR A 710 38.29 -3.50 -6.05
C THR A 710 38.54 -1.99 -6.01
N GLN A 711 38.86 -1.40 -4.85
CA GLN A 711 39.04 0.04 -4.70
C GLN A 711 40.45 0.51 -5.07
N GLY A 712 41.40 -0.37 -5.35
CA GLY A 712 42.78 -0.05 -5.77
C GLY A 712 43.65 -1.29 -5.89
N HIS A 713 44.77 -1.17 -6.55
CA HIS A 713 45.74 -2.30 -6.75
C HIS A 713 46.64 -2.50 -5.55
N ASP A 714 46.95 -1.45 -4.82
CA ASP A 714 47.86 -1.46 -3.68
C ASP A 714 47.12 -1.12 -2.37
N LEU A 715 47.56 -1.74 -1.29
CA LEU A 715 47.17 -1.33 0.05
C LEU A 715 48.23 -0.35 0.62
N LEU A 716 47.85 0.90 0.71
CA LEU A 716 48.63 1.92 1.43
C LEU A 716 48.44 1.70 2.92
N ILE A 717 49.53 1.62 3.67
CA ILE A 717 49.56 1.46 5.11
C ILE A 717 50.40 2.56 5.71
N VAL A 718 49.84 3.33 6.64
CA VAL A 718 50.56 4.46 7.29
C VAL A 718 50.57 4.28 8.80
N SER A 719 51.68 4.60 9.42
CA SER A 719 51.87 4.50 10.86
C SER A 719 51.85 5.85 11.58
N GLU A 720 51.63 5.86 12.88
CA GLU A 720 51.48 7.05 13.71
C GLU A 720 52.69 7.99 13.67
N LYS A 721 53.92 7.48 13.42
CA LYS A 721 55.16 8.29 13.30
C LYS A 721 55.50 8.68 11.83
N GLY A 722 54.48 8.65 10.94
CA GLY A 722 54.62 9.15 9.58
C GLY A 722 55.42 8.26 8.63
N MET A 723 55.59 6.99 8.96
CA MET A 723 56.14 6.00 8.06
C MET A 723 55.02 5.30 7.31
N GLY A 724 55.24 4.99 6.02
CA GLY A 724 54.24 4.30 5.24
C GLY A 724 54.79 3.59 4.02
N LYS A 725 53.95 2.77 3.41
CA LYS A 725 54.31 1.99 2.20
C LYS A 725 53.07 1.63 1.43
N ARG A 726 53.22 1.35 0.15
CA ARG A 726 52.22 0.59 -0.64
C ARG A 726 52.66 -0.88 -0.68
N THR A 727 51.68 -1.77 -0.65
CA THR A 727 51.89 -3.22 -0.82
C THR A 727 50.83 -3.75 -1.77
N ASP A 728 51.27 -4.50 -2.80
CA ASP A 728 50.29 -5.14 -3.71
C ASP A 728 49.26 -5.93 -2.93
N ILE A 729 47.97 -5.68 -3.20
CA ILE A 729 46.86 -6.32 -2.52
C ILE A 729 46.88 -7.85 -2.66
N HIS A 730 47.45 -8.38 -3.75
CA HIS A 730 47.60 -9.81 -3.99
C HIS A 730 48.65 -10.49 -3.10
N GLU A 731 49.54 -9.75 -2.45
CA GLU A 731 50.43 -10.32 -1.42
C GLU A 731 49.64 -10.75 -0.15
N PHE A 732 48.40 -10.27 0.02
CA PHE A 732 47.55 -10.68 1.11
C PHE A 732 46.66 -11.84 0.64
N THR A 733 47.06 -13.08 0.99
CA THR A 733 46.34 -14.30 0.63
C THR A 733 44.91 -14.27 1.23
N ALA A 734 43.89 -14.59 0.44
CA ALA A 734 42.55 -14.76 0.93
C ALA A 734 42.50 -15.88 1.96
N GLN A 735 41.84 -15.65 3.09
CA GLN A 735 41.70 -16.58 4.21
C GLN A 735 40.23 -16.67 4.61
N ASN A 736 39.88 -17.68 5.36
CA ASN A 736 38.55 -17.75 5.95
C ASN A 736 38.38 -16.64 6.99
N ARG A 737 37.20 -16.06 7.02
CA ARG A 737 36.81 -15.01 7.98
C ARG A 737 37.01 -15.48 9.43
N GLY A 738 37.40 -14.55 10.31
CA GLY A 738 37.58 -14.80 11.73
C GLY A 738 38.93 -15.41 12.11
N GLY A 739 39.87 -15.53 11.17
CA GLY A 739 41.24 -15.90 11.43
C GLY A 739 42.06 -14.79 12.11
N LYS A 740 43.31 -15.09 12.47
CA LYS A 740 44.26 -14.11 13.05
C LYS A 740 44.84 -13.19 11.98
N GLY A 741 44.68 -13.51 10.70
CA GLY A 741 45.26 -12.79 9.59
C GLY A 741 46.76 -12.99 9.45
N VAL A 742 47.38 -12.14 8.64
CA VAL A 742 48.81 -12.11 8.35
C VAL A 742 49.41 -10.76 8.69
N LYS A 743 50.70 -10.69 8.97
CA LYS A 743 51.35 -9.39 9.20
C LYS A 743 51.34 -8.57 7.93
N CYS A 744 50.86 -7.35 8.01
CA CYS A 744 50.82 -6.37 6.95
C CYS A 744 51.88 -5.25 7.14
N TYR A 745 52.32 -5.06 8.37
CA TYR A 745 53.28 -4.00 8.72
C TYR A 745 54.21 -4.45 9.82
N LYS A 746 55.49 -4.07 9.75
CA LYS A 746 56.48 -4.29 10.79
C LYS A 746 56.53 -3.09 11.73
N ILE A 747 55.93 -3.21 12.87
CA ILE A 747 55.93 -2.21 13.93
C ILE A 747 57.27 -2.18 14.63
N THR A 748 57.83 -0.99 14.82
CA THR A 748 59.10 -0.72 15.53
C THR A 748 58.89 0.56 16.36
N GLU A 749 59.83 0.85 17.27
CA GLU A 749 59.80 2.11 18.01
C GLU A 749 59.87 3.35 17.09
N LYS A 750 60.46 3.24 15.89
CA LYS A 750 60.55 4.31 14.90
C LYS A 750 59.26 4.54 14.11
N THR A 751 58.42 3.53 13.99
CA THR A 751 57.16 3.61 13.22
C THR A 751 55.96 3.92 14.10
N GLY A 752 55.95 3.44 15.30
CA GLY A 752 54.72 3.38 16.10
C GLY A 752 53.69 2.42 15.49
N ASN A 753 52.45 2.49 15.93
CA ASN A 753 51.36 1.66 15.48
C ASN A 753 50.84 2.07 14.10
N VAL A 754 50.08 1.20 13.46
CA VAL A 754 49.37 1.55 12.22
C VAL A 754 48.18 2.44 12.56
N ILE A 755 47.99 3.52 11.80
CA ILE A 755 46.89 4.47 12.03
C ILE A 755 45.81 4.37 10.98
N GLY A 756 46.14 3.92 9.78
CA GLY A 756 45.11 3.79 8.73
C GLY A 756 45.64 3.03 7.51
N ILE A 757 44.67 2.53 6.76
CA ILE A 757 44.88 1.88 5.46
C ILE A 757 43.96 2.50 4.41
N LYS A 758 44.43 2.53 3.16
CA LYS A 758 43.60 2.85 1.98
C LYS A 758 44.00 1.96 0.80
N ALA A 759 43.00 1.53 0.06
CA ALA A 759 43.24 0.92 -1.25
C ALA A 759 43.49 2.03 -2.27
N VAL A 760 44.62 1.98 -2.97
CA VAL A 760 45.09 3.05 -3.85
C VAL A 760 45.68 2.51 -5.15
N ASP A 761 45.64 3.33 -6.18
CA ASP A 761 46.33 3.14 -7.44
C ASP A 761 47.53 4.08 -7.52
N GLU A 762 48.44 3.89 -8.47
CA GLU A 762 49.70 4.65 -8.59
C GLU A 762 49.45 6.15 -8.81
N ASP A 763 48.43 6.47 -9.54
CA ASP A 763 48.04 7.80 -9.94
C ASP A 763 47.08 8.48 -8.96
N ASP A 764 46.72 7.81 -7.86
CA ASP A 764 45.91 8.40 -6.79
C ASP A 764 46.73 9.39 -5.97
N GLU A 765 46.04 10.40 -5.45
CA GLU A 765 46.61 11.34 -4.49
C GLU A 765 46.08 11.04 -3.09
N ILE A 766 46.94 11.16 -2.12
CA ILE A 766 46.60 11.02 -0.71
C ILE A 766 46.92 12.29 0.07
N MET A 767 46.13 12.53 1.11
CA MET A 767 46.42 13.50 2.14
C MET A 767 46.79 12.77 3.45
N ILE A 768 47.90 13.18 4.04
CA ILE A 768 48.30 12.73 5.37
C ILE A 768 48.22 13.92 6.31
N ILE A 769 47.55 13.74 7.43
CA ILE A 769 47.22 14.82 8.36
C ILE A 769 47.84 14.46 9.71
N ASN A 770 48.56 15.41 10.30
CA ASN A 770 49.09 15.22 11.64
C ASN A 770 48.15 15.77 12.71
N THR A 771 48.45 15.52 13.97
CA THR A 771 47.68 15.99 15.13
C THR A 771 47.65 17.51 15.29
N ASP A 772 48.55 18.23 14.68
CA ASP A 772 48.62 19.71 14.69
C ASP A 772 47.88 20.34 13.49
N GLY A 773 47.16 19.53 12.70
CA GLY A 773 46.39 20.03 11.55
C GLY A 773 47.24 20.30 10.29
N ILE A 774 48.52 19.91 10.26
CA ILE A 774 49.37 20.04 9.07
C ILE A 774 49.01 18.94 8.07
N ILE A 775 48.67 19.34 6.86
CA ILE A 775 48.29 18.44 5.76
C ILE A 775 49.40 18.37 4.73
N ILE A 776 49.80 17.17 4.40
CA ILE A 776 50.67 16.91 3.23
C ILE A 776 49.86 16.16 2.18
N ARG A 777 49.84 16.68 0.96
CA ARG A 777 49.27 16.04 -0.22
C ARG A 777 50.36 15.48 -1.09
N MET A 778 50.27 14.22 -1.49
CA MET A 778 51.23 13.56 -2.34
C MET A 778 50.60 12.54 -3.27
N LEU A 779 51.22 12.30 -4.43
CA LEU A 779 50.90 11.23 -5.34
C LEU A 779 51.30 9.87 -4.76
N CYS A 780 50.50 8.83 -4.94
CA CYS A 780 50.79 7.46 -4.52
C CYS A 780 52.04 6.90 -5.25
N SER A 781 52.27 7.31 -6.50
CA SER A 781 53.50 6.96 -7.27
C SER A 781 54.80 7.31 -6.55
N GLY A 782 54.81 8.36 -5.71
CA GLY A 782 55.97 8.76 -4.89
C GLY A 782 56.19 7.87 -3.66
N ILE A 783 55.28 6.92 -3.36
CA ILE A 783 55.38 6.01 -2.21
C ILE A 783 55.90 4.65 -2.67
N SER A 784 56.98 4.16 -2.06
CA SER A 784 57.56 2.89 -2.43
C SER A 784 56.64 1.71 -2.25
N VAL A 785 56.51 0.86 -3.26
CA VAL A 785 55.89 -0.46 -3.17
C VAL A 785 56.86 -1.40 -2.47
N LEU A 786 56.47 -1.94 -1.33
CA LEU A 786 57.28 -2.76 -0.47
C LEU A 786 56.52 -3.99 -0.02
N GLY A 787 57.26 -5.08 0.17
CA GLY A 787 56.65 -6.32 0.63
C GLY A 787 55.96 -6.22 1.98
N ARG A 788 55.11 -7.14 2.25
CA ARG A 788 54.14 -7.18 3.36
C ARG A 788 54.76 -6.97 4.75
N ILE A 789 55.98 -7.55 5.04
CA ILE A 789 56.60 -7.50 6.36
C ILE A 789 57.72 -6.43 6.39
N THR A 790 57.39 -5.20 6.02
CA THR A 790 58.35 -4.07 6.06
C THR A 790 57.83 -2.91 6.89
N SER A 791 58.70 -2.00 7.30
CA SER A 791 58.33 -0.82 8.14
C SER A 791 57.99 0.40 7.30
N GLY A 792 58.02 0.35 5.99
CA GLY A 792 57.77 1.48 5.11
C GLY A 792 58.92 2.50 5.03
N VAL A 793 58.64 3.58 4.33
CA VAL A 793 59.50 4.77 4.17
C VAL A 793 58.85 5.98 4.85
N LYS A 794 59.63 7.02 5.08
CA LYS A 794 59.16 8.25 5.71
C LYS A 794 58.31 9.03 4.73
N LEU A 795 57.05 9.28 5.06
CA LEU A 795 56.10 10.02 4.24
C LEU A 795 55.95 11.49 4.69
N ILE A 796 56.01 11.72 6.00
CA ILE A 796 55.87 13.06 6.59
C ILE A 796 56.96 13.28 7.66
N ASN A 797 57.46 14.50 7.77
CA ASN A 797 58.33 14.91 8.85
C ASN A 797 57.50 15.46 9.99
N LEU A 798 57.48 14.73 11.10
CA LEU A 798 56.79 15.09 12.33
C LEU A 798 57.80 15.69 13.33
N LYS A 799 57.36 16.67 14.09
CA LYS A 799 58.15 17.21 15.24
C LYS A 799 57.97 16.29 16.44
N ASP A 800 58.78 16.52 17.47
CA ASP A 800 58.67 15.77 18.71
C ASP A 800 57.28 15.91 19.31
N LYS A 801 56.64 14.75 19.59
CA LYS A 801 55.24 14.56 20.06
C LYS A 801 54.13 14.69 19.01
N GLU A 802 54.42 15.06 17.78
CA GLU A 802 53.42 15.01 16.70
C GLU A 802 53.22 13.55 16.23
N THR A 803 51.99 13.21 15.85
CA THR A 803 51.64 11.91 15.24
C THR A 803 50.74 12.12 14.03
N VAL A 804 50.70 11.15 13.16
CA VAL A 804 49.68 11.14 12.09
C VAL A 804 48.31 10.93 12.73
N ALA A 805 47.38 11.81 12.45
CA ALA A 805 46.02 11.74 12.94
C ALA A 805 45.10 10.93 11.99
N SER A 806 45.20 11.14 10.67
CA SER A 806 44.42 10.43 9.67
C SER A 806 45.08 10.47 8.27
N ILE A 807 44.50 9.62 7.38
CA ILE A 807 44.85 9.59 5.97
C ILE A 807 43.55 9.63 5.15
N ALA A 808 43.54 10.41 4.10
CA ALA A 808 42.42 10.48 3.17
C ALA A 808 42.92 10.29 1.74
N LYS A 809 42.14 9.57 0.92
CA LYS A 809 42.36 9.48 -0.53
C LYS A 809 41.64 10.66 -1.16
N VAL A 810 42.36 11.45 -1.97
CA VAL A 810 41.76 12.51 -2.78
C VAL A 810 41.04 11.81 -3.94
N ARG A 811 39.75 12.01 -4.06
CA ARG A 811 39.00 11.49 -5.19
C ARG A 811 39.23 12.39 -6.40
N ASP A 812 39.61 11.79 -7.52
CA ASP A 812 39.81 12.46 -8.80
C ASP A 812 38.54 12.29 -9.63
N GLU A 813 37.89 13.41 -9.93
CA GLU A 813 36.60 13.46 -10.63
C GLU A 813 36.68 12.84 -12.02
N GLU A 814 37.76 13.08 -12.77
CA GLU A 814 37.97 12.52 -14.11
C GLU A 814 38.03 10.99 -14.12
N LYS A 815 38.51 10.38 -13.04
CA LYS A 815 38.62 8.91 -12.92
C LYS A 815 37.31 8.25 -12.51
N GLU A 816 36.49 8.89 -11.68
CA GLU A 816 35.17 8.37 -11.34
C GLU A 816 34.21 8.47 -12.54
N GLU A 817 34.31 9.52 -13.35
CA GLU A 817 33.62 9.61 -14.63
C GLU A 817 34.11 8.59 -15.66
N ALA A 818 35.41 8.37 -15.76
CA ALA A 818 35.97 7.36 -16.65
C ALA A 818 35.58 5.92 -16.23
N LYS A 819 35.63 5.61 -14.94
CA LYS A 819 35.12 4.32 -14.41
C LYS A 819 33.61 4.16 -14.57
N LYS A 820 32.82 5.23 -14.46
CA LYS A 820 31.40 5.19 -14.77
C LYS A 820 31.15 4.97 -16.26
N LYS A 821 31.93 5.60 -17.15
CA LYS A 821 31.82 5.36 -18.60
C LYS A 821 32.25 3.95 -19.01
N GLU A 822 33.26 3.36 -18.35
CA GLU A 822 33.67 1.95 -18.56
C GLU A 822 32.60 0.95 -18.11
N ILE A 823 31.85 1.27 -17.06
CA ILE A 823 30.79 0.41 -16.52
C ILE A 823 29.45 0.60 -17.26
N PHE A 824 29.15 1.80 -17.76
CA PHE A 824 27.83 2.16 -18.31
C PHE A 824 27.82 2.51 -19.81
N GLY A 825 28.96 2.44 -20.53
CA GLY A 825 29.09 2.78 -21.94
C GLY A 825 29.20 4.28 -22.22
N GLU A 826 29.68 4.63 -23.45
CA GLU A 826 29.95 6.04 -23.84
C GLU A 826 28.69 6.89 -24.07
N ASP A 827 27.53 6.29 -24.17
CA ASP A 827 26.25 7.00 -24.35
C ASP A 827 25.45 6.99 -23.04
N GLY A 828 25.66 8.04 -22.27
CA GLY A 828 24.83 8.37 -21.10
C GLY A 828 23.41 8.69 -21.54
N VAL A 829 22.56 7.71 -21.65
CA VAL A 829 21.11 7.88 -21.67
C VAL A 829 20.68 8.17 -20.24
N GLU A 830 20.12 9.36 -20.03
CA GLU A 830 19.43 9.71 -18.79
C GLU A 830 18.43 8.59 -18.45
N VAL A 831 18.55 8.02 -17.28
CA VAL A 831 17.78 6.85 -16.80
C VAL A 831 16.33 7.21 -16.47
N ASP A 832 15.85 8.38 -16.86
CA ASP A 832 14.46 8.81 -16.74
C ASP A 832 13.54 8.33 -17.91
N GLN A 833 14.08 7.56 -18.87
CA GLN A 833 13.31 7.00 -19.98
C GLN A 833 13.77 5.60 -20.39
N ILE A 834 13.89 4.69 -19.45
CA ILE A 834 13.87 3.26 -19.81
C ILE A 834 12.46 2.77 -19.54
N ASP A 835 11.66 2.80 -20.58
CA ASP A 835 10.43 2.02 -20.73
C ASP A 835 10.75 0.56 -20.42
N VAL A 836 10.09 0.00 -19.44
CA VAL A 836 10.25 -1.40 -19.01
C VAL A 836 9.84 -2.37 -20.12
N GLU A 837 9.19 -1.88 -21.18
CA GLU A 837 8.79 -2.68 -22.36
C GLU A 837 9.94 -3.04 -23.30
N SER A 838 11.10 -2.37 -23.27
CA SER A 838 12.18 -2.69 -24.21
C SER A 838 13.12 -3.81 -23.74
N LEU A 839 13.07 -4.21 -22.48
CA LEU A 839 13.90 -5.29 -21.91
C LEU A 839 13.22 -6.67 -21.96
N ALA A 840 11.94 -6.73 -22.33
CA ALA A 840 11.20 -8.00 -22.47
C ALA A 840 11.26 -8.60 -23.89
N LEU A 841 11.85 -7.91 -24.86
CA LEU A 841 11.87 -8.35 -26.27
C LEU A 841 13.20 -8.94 -26.76
N GLU A 842 14.23 -9.06 -25.91
CA GLU A 842 15.53 -9.66 -26.29
C GLU A 842 15.81 -11.02 -25.63
N SER A 843 14.85 -11.66 -24.98
CA SER A 843 15.06 -13.01 -24.40
C SER A 843 14.41 -14.17 -25.14
N ASP A 844 13.85 -13.98 -26.33
CA ASP A 844 13.20 -15.03 -27.14
C ASP A 844 13.85 -15.29 -28.51
N GLU A 845 15.14 -15.02 -28.69
CA GLU A 845 15.92 -15.59 -29.79
C GLU A 845 17.32 -16.04 -29.32
N GLU A 846 17.40 -17.24 -28.64
CA GLU A 846 18.43 -18.28 -28.82
C GLU A 846 18.03 -19.55 -28.07
#